data_3967202e59fc130d0fff02ae3a423201
#
_entry.id   3967202e59fc130d0fff02ae3a423201
#
_cell.length_a   1.000
_cell.length_b   1.000
_cell.length_c   1.000
_cell.angle_alpha   90.00
_cell.angle_beta   90.00
_cell.angle_gamma   90.00
#
_symmetry.space_group_name_H-M   'P 1'
#
loop_
_entity.id
_entity.type
_entity.pdbx_description
1 polymer ?
#
loop_
_entity_poly.entity_id
_entity_poly.type
_entity_poly.pdbx_seq_one_letter_code
_entity_poly.pdbx_strand_id
1 'polypeptide(L)'
;MQELNVQRDTISTYLKVQNKGIVNNALDVLNGNAAGVNVTSNGMDRMAQLSSVRVRGTTSIVGGNDPLVIIDGVTSDIATLSTIYPADIESFSVLKNAAETALYGSRGASGVFEVKTKRGTGKGFQISYETNIGLEAMSKKLDMLSADEYLATAKRLGIYANNGGYKNNFYDVITRTGFVQNHYLAFSGGSEQSNYRASFGYIDHNTIIKTKDYNNFVAKIDVTQHAFDNRLVGDFGVFGSTYKNNDIFDPQMLFYSAACQNPTYPAGRDANGNWTKNGSAYRINPPSAVLAERSDQKEMYFNTHMRLLYKLAPSLNLSAFGSYSYTSNENSEFCPTWLWAQGNVYRGEFKKQEYLGNVSLDYAHTWGIHSLSAGLSTEYHYLERTAFWTRAKGITTNEFGYDNIGVTASRPYGATGSIYEDQSLASVMANASYTLYNKYKLTLTMRGDGSSMVGDDHTWGFFPSVSAEWDVKKERFLSGFDGINTLKLRTGYGRSGNLGGISAYTTMNNVQQTGIVPVNNTPTVTLGTIRNNNPDLKWETKSTFNIGGEIGLWHNRLMLTAEYYYSKTTDMLYSYDVPVPPFAYDKLLANIGAMSNQGLEIGFSIAPVQTKDIDLNVSMNLSFQKNKLLSLSGNYNGMNMSAANITAIGSIDGAGQNGGDNNHVLYQIVGQPLGVFYLPHCTGLYKDEQGTMKYRIEDLDNNGTIDFGDGGDRRICGQATPKATLGSNISLRYKDFYMSLQMNGAFGHKIFNGTALAYNNMSSFPIYNVMKGAPERNIVDQNVSDYWLERGDYLNFEYLTIGYNVPVKSNIVRSLRVSCSVNNLATITSYSGLTPMINSYVVNSSMGIDDKRCYPTYRTYSIGVSVQF
;
A
#
# COMPACT_ATOMS: atom_id res chain seq x y z
N MET A 1 32.11 -13.77 -2.37
CA MET A 1 30.94 -14.44 -2.98
C MET A 1 30.86 -14.03 -4.44
N GLN A 2 31.27 -14.92 -5.37
CA GLN A 2 30.62 -14.84 -6.67
C GLN A 2 29.22 -15.40 -6.39
N GLU A 3 28.25 -14.51 -6.06
CA GLU A 3 26.87 -14.83 -6.34
C GLU A 3 26.89 -15.36 -7.77
N LEU A 4 26.23 -16.49 -8.01
CA LEU A 4 25.84 -16.82 -9.36
C LEU A 4 25.09 -15.57 -9.81
N ASN A 5 25.86 -14.70 -10.45
CA ASN A 5 25.30 -13.61 -11.20
C ASN A 5 24.61 -14.29 -12.40
N VAL A 6 23.42 -14.87 -12.18
CA VAL A 6 22.37 -14.50 -13.07
C VAL A 6 22.42 -12.99 -12.98
N GLN A 7 23.25 -12.39 -13.88
CA GLN A 7 23.34 -10.93 -13.96
C GLN A 7 21.89 -10.53 -14.14
N ARG A 8 21.28 -10.14 -13.03
CA ARG A 8 19.95 -9.60 -13.01
C ARG A 8 20.11 -8.33 -13.81
N ASP A 9 19.75 -8.42 -15.07
CA ASP A 9 19.84 -7.31 -15.99
C ASP A 9 18.81 -6.30 -15.59
N THR A 10 19.30 -5.43 -14.89
CA THR A 10 18.71 -4.56 -13.96
C THR A 10 18.46 -3.21 -14.61
N ILE A 11 17.22 -2.98 -14.97
CA ILE A 11 16.60 -1.78 -14.47
C ILE A 11 15.93 -2.18 -13.14
N SER A 12 16.63 -2.85 -12.26
CA SER A 12 16.31 -2.81 -10.85
C SER A 12 16.86 -1.47 -10.37
N THR A 13 15.98 -0.60 -9.98
CA THR A 13 16.35 0.63 -9.32
C THR A 13 16.90 0.22 -7.97
N TYR A 14 18.22 0.10 -7.84
CA TYR A 14 18.86 -0.12 -6.55
C TYR A 14 18.72 1.16 -5.75
N LEU A 15 17.83 1.14 -4.78
CA LEU A 15 17.66 2.26 -3.86
C LEU A 15 18.64 2.08 -2.70
N LYS A 16 19.71 2.88 -2.72
CA LYS A 16 20.52 3.05 -1.51
C LYS A 16 19.68 3.84 -0.51
N VAL A 17 19.39 3.24 0.63
CA VAL A 17 18.77 3.95 1.75
C VAL A 17 19.76 4.99 2.25
N GLN A 18 19.50 6.25 1.91
CA GLN A 18 20.25 7.38 2.44
C GLN A 18 19.52 7.96 3.66
N ASN A 19 20.22 8.69 4.52
CA ASN A 19 19.58 9.37 5.64
C ASN A 19 18.55 10.38 5.11
N LYS A 20 17.27 10.09 5.31
CA LYS A 20 16.11 10.83 4.75
C LYS A 20 15.33 11.58 5.84
N GLY A 21 15.95 11.87 6.98
CA GLY A 21 15.26 12.38 8.15
C GLY A 21 14.53 11.26 8.90
N ILE A 22 13.35 11.54 9.42
CA ILE A 22 12.52 10.52 10.05
C ILE A 22 11.83 9.70 8.96
N VAL A 23 12.20 8.43 8.88
CA VAL A 23 11.58 7.41 8.06
C VAL A 23 11.03 6.35 9.01
N ASN A 24 9.72 6.21 9.07
CA ASN A 24 9.06 5.34 10.04
C ASN A 24 8.91 3.89 9.55
N ASN A 25 8.97 3.68 8.23
CA ASN A 25 8.91 2.35 7.64
C ASN A 25 9.67 2.26 6.31
N ALA A 26 9.95 1.03 5.88
CA ALA A 26 10.70 0.76 4.65
C ALA A 26 9.96 1.19 3.36
N LEU A 27 8.63 1.30 3.38
CA LEU A 27 7.83 1.72 2.21
C LEU A 27 8.02 3.19 1.86
N ASP A 28 8.29 4.04 2.85
CA ASP A 28 8.59 5.46 2.63
C ASP A 28 9.85 5.65 1.76
N VAL A 29 10.74 4.64 1.76
CA VAL A 29 11.94 4.64 0.92
C VAL A 29 11.60 4.43 -0.56
N LEU A 30 10.49 3.74 -0.87
CA LEU A 30 10.09 3.42 -2.24
C LEU A 30 9.42 4.57 -2.97
N ASN A 31 8.72 5.41 -2.23
CA ASN A 31 7.90 6.48 -2.81
C ASN A 31 8.74 7.42 -3.69
N GLY A 32 8.41 7.52 -4.98
CA GLY A 32 9.12 8.35 -5.96
C GLY A 32 10.53 7.88 -6.34
N ASN A 33 11.04 6.75 -5.81
CA ASN A 33 12.38 6.27 -6.09
C ASN A 33 12.46 5.15 -7.13
N ALA A 34 11.32 4.56 -7.52
CA ALA A 34 11.26 3.52 -8.53
C ALA A 34 10.17 3.82 -9.56
N ALA A 35 10.54 3.82 -10.86
CA ALA A 35 9.57 4.02 -11.93
C ALA A 35 8.52 2.90 -11.92
N GLY A 36 7.24 3.26 -12.08
CA GLY A 36 6.13 2.31 -12.08
C GLY A 36 5.75 1.75 -10.70
N VAL A 37 6.38 2.21 -9.61
CA VAL A 37 5.99 1.87 -8.23
C VAL A 37 5.20 3.03 -7.65
N ASN A 38 4.01 2.72 -7.14
CA ASN A 38 3.13 3.67 -6.49
C ASN A 38 2.93 3.26 -5.04
N VAL A 39 3.15 4.19 -4.13
CA VAL A 39 2.87 4.08 -2.71
C VAL A 39 2.11 5.33 -2.31
N THR A 40 0.88 5.18 -1.85
CA THR A 40 0.12 6.32 -1.35
C THR A 40 0.53 6.58 0.08
N SER A 41 1.26 7.65 0.30
CA SER A 41 1.66 8.10 1.63
C SER A 41 0.90 9.38 1.98
N ASN A 42 -0.22 9.24 2.67
CA ASN A 42 -0.90 10.41 3.27
C ASN A 42 -0.40 10.69 4.69
N GLY A 43 0.64 10.00 5.09
CA GLY A 43 1.36 10.20 6.36
C GLY A 43 0.69 9.60 7.60
N MET A 44 -0.37 8.71 7.48
CA MET A 44 -1.26 8.67 8.61
C MET A 44 -1.82 7.34 9.05
N ASP A 45 -2.14 6.48 8.11
CA ASP A 45 -2.66 5.17 8.41
C ASP A 45 -1.75 4.12 7.76
N ARG A 46 -1.04 3.37 8.61
CA ARG A 46 -0.20 2.25 8.17
C ARG A 46 -0.99 1.28 7.28
N MET A 47 -2.22 0.96 7.65
CA MET A 47 -3.04 0.00 6.89
C MET A 47 -3.41 0.54 5.51
N ALA A 48 -3.77 1.82 5.40
CA ALA A 48 -4.04 2.46 4.11
C ALA A 48 -2.78 2.51 3.24
N GLN A 49 -1.62 2.80 3.82
CA GLN A 49 -0.34 2.77 3.12
C GLN A 49 0.02 1.37 2.63
N LEU A 50 -0.11 0.35 3.50
CA LEU A 50 0.16 -1.05 3.16
C LEU A 50 -0.69 -1.52 1.98
N SER A 51 -1.97 -1.18 1.99
CA SER A 51 -2.92 -1.60 0.94
C SER A 51 -2.74 -0.86 -0.39
N SER A 52 -2.02 0.27 -0.41
CA SER A 52 -1.89 1.13 -1.60
C SER A 52 -0.73 0.80 -2.53
N VAL A 53 0.19 -0.08 -2.11
CA VAL A 53 1.41 -0.38 -2.87
C VAL A 53 1.08 -1.11 -4.18
N ARG A 54 1.50 -0.55 -5.32
CA ARG A 54 1.27 -1.15 -6.65
C ARG A 54 2.50 -1.03 -7.54
N VAL A 55 2.74 -2.08 -8.33
CA VAL A 55 3.77 -2.09 -9.37
C VAL A 55 3.10 -2.16 -10.74
N ARG A 56 3.29 -1.13 -11.59
CA ARG A 56 2.67 -1.01 -12.93
C ARG A 56 1.13 -1.03 -12.88
N GLY A 57 0.55 -0.53 -11.77
CA GLY A 57 -0.89 -0.42 -11.57
C GLY A 57 -1.58 -1.70 -11.14
N THR A 58 -2.91 -1.71 -11.20
CA THR A 58 -3.77 -2.84 -10.83
C THR A 58 -3.86 -3.85 -11.97
N THR A 59 -3.65 -5.13 -11.69
CA THR A 59 -3.59 -6.22 -12.69
C THR A 59 -4.73 -7.22 -12.57
N SER A 60 -5.50 -7.17 -11.48
CA SER A 60 -6.70 -7.98 -11.23
C SER A 60 -7.74 -7.17 -10.47
N ILE A 61 -9.02 -7.53 -10.59
CA ILE A 61 -10.13 -6.91 -9.84
C ILE A 61 -10.30 -7.59 -8.48
N VAL A 62 -10.33 -8.90 -8.43
CA VAL A 62 -10.57 -9.72 -7.23
C VAL A 62 -9.26 -10.34 -6.75
N GLY A 63 -8.36 -10.69 -7.67
CA GLY A 63 -7.05 -11.23 -7.37
C GLY A 63 -6.16 -10.24 -6.64
N GLY A 64 -5.22 -10.73 -5.84
CA GLY A 64 -4.24 -9.91 -5.14
C GLY A 64 -3.40 -9.06 -6.11
N ASN A 65 -3.20 -7.81 -5.77
CA ASN A 65 -2.37 -6.88 -6.54
C ASN A 65 -1.11 -6.45 -5.77
N ASP A 66 -0.88 -7.00 -4.59
CA ASP A 66 0.25 -6.68 -3.76
C ASP A 66 1.53 -7.34 -4.32
N PRO A 67 2.65 -6.61 -4.42
CA PRO A 67 3.90 -7.20 -4.83
C PRO A 67 4.36 -8.25 -3.81
N LEU A 68 4.97 -9.32 -4.32
CA LEU A 68 5.69 -10.27 -3.48
C LEU A 68 6.89 -9.58 -2.83
N VAL A 69 7.11 -9.81 -1.55
CA VAL A 69 8.29 -9.30 -0.83
C VAL A 69 9.23 -10.45 -0.51
N ILE A 70 10.51 -10.27 -0.83
CA ILE A 70 11.59 -11.22 -0.49
C ILE A 70 12.62 -10.47 0.35
N ILE A 71 12.82 -10.89 1.60
CA ILE A 71 13.77 -10.28 2.51
C ILE A 71 14.89 -11.30 2.80
N ASP A 72 16.10 -11.04 2.34
CA ASP A 72 17.27 -11.95 2.47
C ASP A 72 16.99 -13.37 1.97
N GLY A 73 16.07 -13.53 1.02
CA GLY A 73 15.62 -14.80 0.45
C GLY A 73 14.37 -15.41 1.11
N VAL A 74 13.89 -14.83 2.20
CA VAL A 74 12.65 -15.25 2.87
C VAL A 74 11.45 -14.63 2.16
N THR A 75 10.47 -15.44 1.79
CA THR A 75 9.16 -14.95 1.32
C THR A 75 8.45 -14.22 2.45
N SER A 76 7.96 -13.03 2.15
CA SER A 76 7.32 -12.12 3.09
C SER A 76 6.19 -11.34 2.42
N ASP A 77 5.60 -10.41 3.14
CA ASP A 77 4.53 -9.51 2.68
C ASP A 77 4.87 -8.04 2.95
N ILE A 78 4.03 -7.14 2.43
CA ILE A 78 4.18 -5.69 2.59
C ILE A 78 4.10 -5.28 4.07
N ALA A 79 3.28 -5.96 4.88
CA ALA A 79 3.16 -5.68 6.30
C ALA A 79 4.48 -5.97 7.03
N THR A 80 5.08 -7.12 6.78
CA THR A 80 6.40 -7.49 7.32
C THR A 80 7.49 -6.52 6.85
N LEU A 81 7.49 -6.13 5.56
CA LEU A 81 8.44 -5.13 5.05
C LEU A 81 8.35 -3.81 5.81
N SER A 82 7.13 -3.38 6.16
CA SER A 82 6.94 -2.13 6.89
C SER A 82 7.50 -2.15 8.32
N THR A 83 7.76 -3.33 8.89
CA THR A 83 8.35 -3.47 10.23
C THR A 83 9.88 -3.44 10.23
N ILE A 84 10.53 -3.63 9.08
CA ILE A 84 12.00 -3.57 8.98
C ILE A 84 12.48 -2.15 9.27
N TYR A 85 13.48 -2.03 10.15
CA TYR A 85 14.09 -0.73 10.40
C TYR A 85 14.85 -0.25 9.15
N PRO A 86 14.55 0.94 8.61
CA PRO A 86 15.12 1.41 7.34
C PRO A 86 16.65 1.42 7.29
N ALA A 87 17.33 1.67 8.42
CA ALA A 87 18.80 1.67 8.48
C ALA A 87 19.42 0.27 8.31
N ASP A 88 18.65 -0.81 8.46
CA ASP A 88 19.13 -2.18 8.19
C ASP A 88 19.12 -2.51 6.70
N ILE A 89 18.41 -1.76 5.87
CA ILE A 89 18.33 -2.03 4.44
C ILE A 89 19.66 -1.64 3.76
N GLU A 90 20.28 -2.58 3.07
CA GLU A 90 21.44 -2.37 2.22
C GLU A 90 21.02 -1.97 0.81
N SER A 91 20.09 -2.71 0.24
CA SER A 91 19.56 -2.47 -1.10
C SER A 91 18.11 -2.92 -1.23
N PHE A 92 17.41 -2.25 -2.14
CA PHE A 92 16.04 -2.55 -2.50
C PHE A 92 15.95 -2.68 -4.02
N SER A 93 15.47 -3.80 -4.53
CA SER A 93 15.30 -4.05 -5.96
C SER A 93 13.82 -4.27 -6.27
N VAL A 94 13.34 -3.64 -7.34
CA VAL A 94 11.98 -3.85 -7.85
C VAL A 94 12.05 -4.66 -9.13
N LEU A 95 11.56 -5.88 -9.09
CA LEU A 95 11.51 -6.79 -10.24
C LEU A 95 10.12 -6.68 -10.87
N LYS A 96 10.06 -6.26 -12.13
CA LYS A 96 8.79 -5.94 -12.80
C LYS A 96 8.71 -6.44 -14.23
N ASN A 97 9.84 -6.89 -14.80
CA ASN A 97 9.92 -7.42 -16.14
C ASN A 97 9.55 -8.90 -16.19
N ALA A 98 9.08 -9.36 -17.32
CA ALA A 98 8.59 -10.72 -17.51
C ALA A 98 9.61 -11.81 -17.10
N ALA A 99 10.89 -11.63 -17.49
CA ALA A 99 11.94 -12.59 -17.17
C ALA A 99 12.32 -12.61 -15.68
N GLU A 100 12.24 -11.46 -15.01
CA GLU A 100 12.55 -11.33 -13.58
C GLU A 100 11.43 -11.90 -12.72
N THR A 101 10.17 -11.58 -13.03
CA THR A 101 9.00 -12.03 -12.27
C THR A 101 8.67 -13.50 -12.48
N ALA A 102 9.03 -14.07 -13.65
CA ALA A 102 8.85 -15.51 -13.93
C ALA A 102 9.64 -16.41 -12.97
N LEU A 103 10.76 -15.93 -12.40
CA LEU A 103 11.51 -16.65 -11.36
C LEU A 103 10.66 -16.94 -10.10
N TYR A 104 9.64 -16.11 -9.87
CA TYR A 104 8.73 -16.21 -8.72
C TYR A 104 7.35 -16.77 -9.09
N GLY A 105 7.15 -17.12 -10.39
CA GLY A 105 5.99 -17.86 -10.90
C GLY A 105 4.66 -17.20 -10.54
N SER A 106 3.83 -17.98 -9.88
CA SER A 106 2.47 -17.58 -9.47
C SER A 106 2.41 -16.44 -8.45
N ARG A 107 3.49 -16.18 -7.73
CA ARG A 107 3.56 -15.10 -6.73
C ARG A 107 4.13 -13.80 -7.30
N GLY A 108 4.75 -13.85 -8.49
CA GLY A 108 5.42 -12.72 -9.12
C GLY A 108 4.53 -11.81 -9.99
N ALA A 109 3.25 -12.12 -10.21
CA ALA A 109 2.39 -11.43 -11.17
C ALA A 109 2.25 -9.92 -10.92
N SER A 110 2.21 -9.51 -9.65
CA SER A 110 2.07 -8.10 -9.24
C SER A 110 3.42 -7.39 -9.03
N GLY A 111 4.54 -8.01 -9.48
CA GLY A 111 5.90 -7.54 -9.23
C GLY A 111 6.51 -8.13 -7.96
N VAL A 112 7.83 -7.95 -7.81
CA VAL A 112 8.56 -8.48 -6.66
C VAL A 112 9.46 -7.40 -6.07
N PHE A 113 9.41 -7.25 -4.76
CA PHE A 113 10.33 -6.44 -3.98
C PHE A 113 11.39 -7.35 -3.35
N GLU A 114 12.62 -7.23 -3.79
CA GLU A 114 13.75 -7.92 -3.20
C GLU A 114 14.54 -6.96 -2.32
N VAL A 115 14.57 -7.27 -1.04
CA VAL A 115 15.25 -6.48 -0.01
C VAL A 115 16.45 -7.27 0.50
N LYS A 116 17.62 -6.66 0.42
CA LYS A 116 18.81 -7.15 1.07
C LYS A 116 19.13 -6.29 2.26
N THR A 117 19.35 -6.92 3.40
CA THR A 117 19.73 -6.21 4.61
C THR A 117 21.25 -6.19 4.77
N LYS A 118 21.74 -5.21 5.53
CA LYS A 118 23.16 -5.07 5.85
C LYS A 118 23.67 -6.28 6.61
N ARG A 119 24.85 -6.78 6.21
CA ARG A 119 25.55 -7.90 6.85
C ARG A 119 26.85 -7.47 7.50
N GLY A 120 27.45 -8.33 8.30
CA GLY A 120 28.77 -8.15 8.86
C GLY A 120 29.83 -8.04 7.77
N THR A 121 30.80 -7.17 7.96
CA THR A 121 32.00 -7.07 7.10
C THR A 121 33.18 -7.61 7.87
N GLY A 122 34.06 -8.38 7.25
CA GLY A 122 35.22 -9.01 7.87
C GLY A 122 36.31 -8.06 8.41
N LYS A 123 35.97 -6.79 8.62
CA LYS A 123 36.93 -5.72 8.97
C LYS A 123 36.74 -5.23 10.41
N GLY A 124 37.22 -5.98 11.38
CA GLY A 124 37.24 -5.53 12.77
C GLY A 124 35.84 -5.28 13.39
N PHE A 125 35.82 -4.92 14.63
CA PHE A 125 34.56 -4.58 15.35
C PHE A 125 34.15 -3.14 15.08
N GLN A 126 32.86 -2.91 14.78
CA GLN A 126 32.25 -1.61 14.51
C GLN A 126 30.94 -1.48 15.27
N ILE A 127 30.71 -0.32 15.84
CA ILE A 127 29.44 0.06 16.43
C ILE A 127 28.88 1.26 15.65
N SER A 128 27.59 1.22 15.30
CA SER A 128 26.87 2.32 14.67
C SER A 128 25.66 2.67 15.54
N TYR A 129 25.51 3.94 15.87
CA TYR A 129 24.33 4.47 16.53
C TYR A 129 23.73 5.61 15.74
N GLU A 130 22.42 5.54 15.48
CA GLU A 130 21.67 6.59 14.79
C GLU A 130 20.44 6.95 15.62
N THR A 131 20.13 8.23 15.71
CA THR A 131 18.91 8.72 16.35
C THR A 131 18.32 9.88 15.56
N ASN A 132 17.00 9.91 15.44
CA ASN A 132 16.24 11.01 14.87
C ASN A 132 15.11 11.37 15.84
N ILE A 133 14.97 12.66 16.16
CA ILE A 133 13.93 13.16 17.05
C ILE A 133 13.18 14.26 16.31
N GLY A 134 11.85 14.24 16.32
CA GLY A 134 11.03 15.19 15.57
C GLY A 134 9.75 15.60 16.26
N LEU A 135 9.26 16.76 15.83
CA LEU A 135 7.97 17.32 16.20
C LEU A 135 7.07 17.36 14.96
N GLU A 136 5.79 17.03 15.16
CA GLU A 136 4.80 17.02 14.09
C GLU A 136 3.74 18.08 14.34
N ALA A 137 3.40 18.81 13.28
CA ALA A 137 2.33 19.79 13.29
C ALA A 137 1.39 19.56 12.09
N MET A 138 0.09 19.71 12.32
CA MET A 138 -0.92 19.65 11.26
C MET A 138 -0.61 20.70 10.20
N SER A 139 -0.56 20.31 8.92
CA SER A 139 -0.19 21.21 7.82
C SER A 139 -1.40 21.91 7.19
N LYS A 140 -2.57 21.27 7.16
CA LYS A 140 -3.82 21.80 6.60
C LYS A 140 -5.01 21.27 7.39
N LYS A 141 -6.01 22.12 7.66
CA LYS A 141 -7.31 21.77 8.25
C LYS A 141 -8.44 22.39 7.46
N LEU A 142 -9.65 21.87 7.61
CA LEU A 142 -10.84 22.48 7.00
C LEU A 142 -11.16 23.81 7.70
N ASP A 143 -11.45 24.84 6.92
CA ASP A 143 -11.78 26.17 7.44
C ASP A 143 -13.29 26.25 7.71
N MET A 144 -13.71 25.68 8.86
CA MET A 144 -15.10 25.64 9.30
C MET A 144 -15.53 26.98 9.93
N LEU A 145 -16.84 27.26 9.95
CA LEU A 145 -17.34 28.45 10.65
C LEU A 145 -16.97 28.38 12.14
N SER A 146 -16.45 29.48 12.66
CA SER A 146 -16.30 29.71 14.10
C SER A 146 -17.68 29.88 14.76
N ALA A 147 -17.76 29.86 16.09
CA ALA A 147 -19.01 30.03 16.82
C ALA A 147 -19.74 31.34 16.47
N ASP A 148 -19.00 32.45 16.37
CA ASP A 148 -19.56 33.76 16.03
C ASP A 148 -20.04 33.81 14.57
N GLU A 149 -19.26 33.25 13.62
CA GLU A 149 -19.65 33.18 12.20
C GLU A 149 -20.85 32.26 12.00
N TYR A 150 -20.91 31.10 12.72
CA TYR A 150 -22.02 30.17 12.70
C TYR A 150 -23.34 30.83 13.14
N LEU A 151 -23.33 31.53 14.30
CA LEU A 151 -24.51 32.23 14.83
C LEU A 151 -24.92 33.42 13.92
N ALA A 152 -23.94 34.18 13.43
CA ALA A 152 -24.19 35.29 12.49
C ALA A 152 -24.83 34.80 11.18
N THR A 153 -24.34 33.65 10.64
CA THR A 153 -24.88 33.00 9.45
C THR A 153 -26.32 32.56 9.66
N ALA A 154 -26.62 31.89 10.77
CA ALA A 154 -27.95 31.42 11.11
C ALA A 154 -28.94 32.62 11.24
N LYS A 155 -28.52 33.70 11.90
CA LYS A 155 -29.29 34.92 12.04
C LYS A 155 -29.58 35.58 10.68
N ARG A 156 -28.55 35.67 9.81
CA ARG A 156 -28.69 36.26 8.47
C ARG A 156 -29.68 35.50 7.58
N LEU A 157 -29.70 34.17 7.72
CA LEU A 157 -30.56 33.27 6.95
C LEU A 157 -31.96 33.10 7.60
N GLY A 158 -32.23 33.70 8.78
CA GLY A 158 -33.46 33.50 9.52
C GLY A 158 -33.67 32.07 10.03
N ILE A 159 -32.59 31.31 10.19
CA ILE A 159 -32.61 29.90 10.63
C ILE A 159 -32.32 29.84 12.13
N TYR A 160 -33.10 29.07 12.87
CA TYR A 160 -32.80 28.83 14.28
C TYR A 160 -31.58 27.94 14.45
N ALA A 161 -30.58 28.41 15.16
CA ALA A 161 -29.38 27.64 15.53
C ALA A 161 -29.27 27.60 17.07
N ASN A 162 -29.02 26.42 17.59
CA ASN A 162 -28.83 26.25 19.03
C ASN A 162 -27.49 26.90 19.45
N ASN A 163 -27.54 27.75 20.48
CA ASN A 163 -26.38 28.40 21.05
C ASN A 163 -26.06 27.80 22.44
N GLY A 164 -25.01 26.96 22.51
CA GLY A 164 -24.53 26.35 23.74
C GLY A 164 -23.68 27.29 24.63
N GLY A 165 -23.35 28.50 24.14
CA GLY A 165 -22.60 29.50 24.93
C GLY A 165 -21.08 29.32 24.88
N TYR A 166 -20.55 28.35 24.17
CA TYR A 166 -19.12 28.09 24.03
C TYR A 166 -18.57 28.58 22.68
N LYS A 167 -17.24 28.62 22.54
CA LYS A 167 -16.52 28.96 21.31
C LYS A 167 -15.37 27.96 21.12
N ASN A 168 -15.66 26.84 20.43
CA ASN A 168 -14.71 25.77 20.25
C ASN A 168 -14.33 25.57 18.78
N ASN A 169 -13.05 25.32 18.54
CA ASN A 169 -12.56 24.68 17.33
C ASN A 169 -12.30 23.20 17.64
N PHE A 170 -13.13 22.32 17.14
CA PHE A 170 -13.05 20.90 17.50
C PHE A 170 -11.84 20.18 16.91
N TYR A 171 -11.20 20.70 15.86
CA TYR A 171 -9.91 20.18 15.43
C TYR A 171 -8.83 20.36 16.50
N ASP A 172 -8.81 21.53 17.19
CA ASP A 172 -7.84 21.80 18.26
C ASP A 172 -8.16 20.96 19.53
N VAL A 173 -9.42 20.55 19.69
CA VAL A 173 -9.84 19.65 20.79
C VAL A 173 -9.24 18.25 20.64
N ILE A 174 -9.18 17.73 19.40
CA ILE A 174 -8.77 16.34 19.12
C ILE A 174 -7.28 16.21 18.77
N THR A 175 -6.61 17.30 18.46
CA THR A 175 -5.19 17.28 18.02
C THR A 175 -4.22 17.79 19.08
N ARG A 176 -2.95 17.42 18.89
CA ARG A 176 -1.79 17.88 19.65
C ARG A 176 -0.60 18.08 18.71
N THR A 177 0.48 18.70 19.22
CA THR A 177 1.78 18.57 18.58
C THR A 177 2.26 17.13 18.76
N GLY A 178 2.51 16.44 17.65
CA GLY A 178 3.03 15.07 17.68
C GLY A 178 4.52 15.06 18.03
N PHE A 179 4.99 13.92 18.54
CA PHE A 179 6.40 13.68 18.86
C PHE A 179 6.82 12.32 18.34
N VAL A 180 7.93 12.26 17.62
CA VAL A 180 8.48 11.01 17.09
C VAL A 180 9.97 10.90 17.40
N GLN A 181 10.39 9.71 17.81
CA GLN A 181 11.79 9.39 18.04
C GLN A 181 12.13 8.01 17.48
N ASN A 182 13.27 7.94 16.79
CA ASN A 182 13.80 6.73 16.21
C ASN A 182 15.22 6.52 16.73
N HIS A 183 15.51 5.32 17.23
CA HIS A 183 16.84 4.92 17.70
C HIS A 183 17.27 3.65 17.01
N TYR A 184 18.51 3.62 16.59
CA TYR A 184 19.09 2.44 15.95
C TYR A 184 20.50 2.20 16.43
N LEU A 185 20.79 0.97 16.83
CA LEU A 185 22.09 0.51 17.29
C LEU A 185 22.49 -0.74 16.53
N ALA A 186 23.69 -0.78 15.96
CA ALA A 186 24.19 -1.94 15.29
C ALA A 186 25.65 -2.26 15.67
N PHE A 187 25.91 -3.53 15.80
CA PHE A 187 27.22 -4.12 16.05
C PHE A 187 27.58 -5.01 14.88
N SER A 188 28.74 -4.86 14.30
CA SER A 188 29.23 -5.73 13.25
C SER A 188 30.72 -6.01 13.38
N GLY A 189 31.12 -7.16 12.92
CA GLY A 189 32.53 -7.56 12.96
C GLY A 189 32.75 -8.88 12.26
N GLY A 190 33.98 -9.37 12.33
CA GLY A 190 34.32 -10.69 11.81
C GLY A 190 35.73 -10.79 11.28
N SER A 191 35.97 -11.87 10.62
CA SER A 191 37.21 -12.27 9.93
C SER A 191 36.90 -12.68 8.49
N GLU A 192 37.89 -13.12 7.76
CA GLU A 192 37.68 -13.73 6.43
C GLU A 192 36.81 -14.99 6.45
N GLN A 193 36.77 -15.66 7.59
CA GLN A 193 36.09 -16.96 7.77
C GLN A 193 34.70 -16.80 8.42
N SER A 194 34.50 -15.76 9.23
CA SER A 194 33.24 -15.57 9.98
C SER A 194 32.89 -14.11 10.08
N ASN A 195 31.67 -13.77 9.71
CA ASN A 195 31.13 -12.41 9.78
C ASN A 195 29.84 -12.43 10.59
N TYR A 196 29.64 -11.42 11.42
CA TYR A 196 28.41 -11.27 12.19
C TYR A 196 27.95 -9.80 12.21
N ARG A 197 26.63 -9.63 12.31
CA ARG A 197 25.98 -8.36 12.57
C ARG A 197 24.79 -8.58 13.49
N ALA A 198 24.64 -7.70 14.49
CA ALA A 198 23.45 -7.60 15.31
C ALA A 198 22.96 -6.14 15.25
N SER A 199 21.67 -5.94 15.11
CA SER A 199 21.05 -4.60 15.11
C SER A 199 19.78 -4.55 15.94
N PHE A 200 19.50 -3.39 16.50
CA PHE A 200 18.35 -3.08 17.33
C PHE A 200 17.78 -1.73 16.87
N GLY A 201 16.51 -1.70 16.56
CA GLY A 201 15.78 -0.50 16.17
C GLY A 201 14.61 -0.26 17.11
N TYR A 202 14.35 0.98 17.46
CA TYR A 202 13.19 1.39 18.24
C TYR A 202 12.60 2.66 17.66
N ILE A 203 11.30 2.64 17.41
CA ILE A 203 10.49 3.77 16.95
C ILE A 203 9.40 3.99 17.97
N ASP A 204 9.25 5.24 18.41
CA ASP A 204 8.15 5.68 19.27
C ASP A 204 7.52 6.93 18.67
N HIS A 205 6.21 6.86 18.38
CA HIS A 205 5.50 7.89 17.67
C HIS A 205 4.18 8.24 18.33
N ASN A 206 4.17 9.38 18.98
CA ASN A 206 2.97 10.04 19.48
C ASN A 206 2.43 10.96 18.38
N THR A 207 1.37 10.54 17.69
CA THR A 207 0.85 11.24 16.50
C THR A 207 0.19 12.58 16.86
N ILE A 208 -0.17 13.36 15.82
CA ILE A 208 -0.90 14.62 15.99
C ILE A 208 -2.31 14.43 16.58
N ILE A 209 -2.83 13.22 16.64
CA ILE A 209 -4.12 12.91 17.28
C ILE A 209 -3.87 12.52 18.72
N LYS A 210 -4.65 13.14 19.66
CA LYS A 210 -4.66 12.71 21.04
C LYS A 210 -5.10 11.24 21.10
N THR A 211 -4.51 10.43 21.96
CA THR A 211 -4.81 8.99 22.13
C THR A 211 -4.30 8.05 21.05
N LYS A 212 -3.81 8.54 19.90
CA LYS A 212 -3.20 7.69 18.88
C LYS A 212 -1.68 7.73 18.99
N ASP A 213 -1.09 6.59 19.27
CA ASP A 213 0.36 6.39 19.32
C ASP A 213 0.74 4.98 18.86
N TYR A 214 1.97 4.80 18.44
CA TYR A 214 2.51 3.47 18.18
C TYR A 214 4.00 3.39 18.52
N ASN A 215 4.44 2.19 18.83
CA ASN A 215 5.85 1.88 18.96
C ASN A 215 6.19 0.59 18.20
N ASN A 216 7.42 0.54 17.69
CA ASN A 216 7.96 -0.61 17.00
C ASN A 216 9.37 -0.91 17.54
N PHE A 217 9.59 -2.13 17.99
CA PHE A 217 10.91 -2.62 18.36
C PHE A 217 11.32 -3.71 17.39
N VAL A 218 12.56 -3.63 16.90
CA VAL A 218 13.11 -4.56 15.90
C VAL A 218 14.47 -5.05 16.39
N ALA A 219 14.71 -6.34 16.25
CA ALA A 219 16.01 -6.96 16.51
C ALA A 219 16.37 -7.90 15.36
N LYS A 220 17.62 -7.85 14.92
CA LYS A 220 18.15 -8.70 13.84
C LYS A 220 19.55 -9.19 14.17
N ILE A 221 19.81 -10.46 13.84
CA ILE A 221 21.14 -11.06 13.97
C ILE A 221 21.41 -11.84 12.68
N ASP A 222 22.56 -11.61 12.07
CA ASP A 222 23.07 -12.35 10.93
C ASP A 222 24.48 -12.88 11.21
N VAL A 223 24.73 -14.11 10.80
CA VAL A 223 26.05 -14.76 10.86
C VAL A 223 26.32 -15.43 9.53
N THR A 224 27.47 -15.16 8.96
CA THR A 224 27.99 -15.87 7.78
C THR A 224 29.27 -16.61 8.19
N GLN A 225 29.30 -17.91 7.94
CA GLN A 225 30.43 -18.77 8.24
C GLN A 225 30.97 -19.45 6.98
N HIS A 226 32.27 -19.36 6.74
CA HIS A 226 32.98 -20.08 5.69
C HIS A 226 33.74 -21.28 6.30
N ALA A 227 33.64 -22.41 5.64
CA ALA A 227 34.32 -23.66 6.07
C ALA A 227 34.89 -24.38 4.84
N PHE A 228 35.80 -25.36 5.12
CA PHE A 228 36.46 -26.23 4.10
C PHE A 228 37.08 -25.40 2.96
N ASP A 229 37.95 -24.45 3.28
CA ASP A 229 38.61 -23.55 2.32
C ASP A 229 37.61 -22.83 1.39
N ASN A 230 36.56 -22.30 1.96
CA ASN A 230 35.44 -21.64 1.28
C ASN A 230 34.61 -22.53 0.33
N ARG A 231 34.68 -23.86 0.50
CA ARG A 231 33.79 -24.77 -0.23
C ARG A 231 32.37 -24.77 0.34
N LEU A 232 32.24 -24.60 1.65
CA LEU A 232 30.94 -24.47 2.33
C LEU A 232 30.80 -23.04 2.86
N VAL A 233 29.70 -22.41 2.51
CA VAL A 233 29.26 -21.10 3.08
C VAL A 233 27.92 -21.33 3.72
N GLY A 234 27.78 -21.00 5.00
CA GLY A 234 26.57 -21.03 5.77
C GLY A 234 26.17 -19.59 6.14
N ASP A 235 24.96 -19.21 5.80
CA ASP A 235 24.33 -17.96 6.25
C ASP A 235 23.20 -18.32 7.21
N PHE A 236 23.18 -17.75 8.39
CA PHE A 236 22.11 -17.89 9.38
C PHE A 236 21.61 -16.52 9.78
N GLY A 237 20.30 -16.35 9.80
CA GLY A 237 19.66 -15.09 10.20
C GLY A 237 18.48 -15.32 11.13
N VAL A 238 18.33 -14.38 12.06
CA VAL A 238 17.15 -14.24 12.94
C VAL A 238 16.67 -12.80 12.89
N PHE A 239 15.38 -12.61 12.72
CA PHE A 239 14.71 -11.34 12.71
C PHE A 239 13.47 -11.39 13.60
N GLY A 240 13.29 -10.41 14.46
CA GLY A 240 12.11 -10.26 15.28
C GLY A 240 11.64 -8.81 15.36
N SER A 241 10.34 -8.59 15.35
CA SER A 241 9.73 -7.27 15.59
C SER A 241 8.50 -7.36 16.46
N THR A 242 8.24 -6.29 17.23
CA THR A 242 6.98 -6.09 17.95
C THR A 242 6.46 -4.70 17.61
N TYR A 243 5.24 -4.64 17.09
CA TYR A 243 4.53 -3.42 16.79
C TYR A 243 3.31 -3.30 17.69
N LYS A 244 3.19 -2.19 18.40
CA LYS A 244 2.01 -1.85 19.20
C LYS A 244 1.44 -0.55 18.68
N ASN A 245 0.14 -0.53 18.47
CA ASN A 245 -0.60 0.63 18.01
C ASN A 245 -1.83 0.83 18.90
N ASN A 246 -1.92 2.00 19.51
CA ASN A 246 -3.13 2.44 20.19
C ASN A 246 -3.86 3.40 19.27
N ASP A 247 -5.10 3.10 18.95
CA ASP A 247 -5.94 3.90 18.06
C ASP A 247 -7.35 4.02 18.65
N ILE A 248 -8.19 4.78 18.00
CA ILE A 248 -9.62 4.80 18.24
C ILE A 248 -10.31 3.81 17.30
N PHE A 249 -11.47 3.32 17.68
CA PHE A 249 -12.23 2.32 16.90
C PHE A 249 -12.62 2.84 15.51
N ASP A 250 -13.08 4.10 15.43
CA ASP A 250 -13.43 4.74 14.17
C ASP A 250 -12.73 6.11 14.01
N PRO A 251 -11.47 6.12 13.55
CA PRO A 251 -10.73 7.37 13.36
C PRO A 251 -11.36 8.30 12.33
N GLN A 252 -12.10 7.77 11.34
CA GLN A 252 -12.80 8.58 10.35
C GLN A 252 -13.96 9.35 10.98
N MET A 253 -14.68 8.72 11.92
CA MET A 253 -15.75 9.35 12.67
C MET A 253 -15.24 10.53 13.53
N LEU A 254 -14.01 10.47 14.02
CA LEU A 254 -13.41 11.54 14.81
C LEU A 254 -13.32 12.85 14.01
N PHE A 255 -12.78 12.78 12.78
CA PHE A 255 -12.65 13.98 11.92
C PHE A 255 -14.00 14.48 11.42
N TYR A 256 -14.88 13.55 11.05
CA TYR A 256 -16.24 13.86 10.67
C TYR A 256 -16.97 14.61 11.81
N SER A 257 -16.88 14.08 13.04
CA SER A 257 -17.47 14.71 14.22
C SER A 257 -16.86 16.10 14.50
N ALA A 258 -15.53 16.23 14.34
CA ALA A 258 -14.85 17.52 14.57
C ALA A 258 -15.27 18.58 13.55
N ALA A 259 -15.50 18.20 12.28
CA ALA A 259 -15.97 19.12 11.25
C ALA A 259 -17.45 19.49 11.44
N CYS A 260 -18.32 18.51 11.72
CA CYS A 260 -19.77 18.71 11.77
C CYS A 260 -20.27 19.33 13.06
N GLN A 261 -19.53 19.25 14.17
CA GLN A 261 -20.03 19.65 15.49
C GLN A 261 -20.35 21.14 15.54
N ASN A 262 -21.45 21.47 16.24
CA ASN A 262 -21.84 22.85 16.50
C ASN A 262 -20.75 23.55 17.34
N PRO A 263 -20.07 24.59 16.80
CA PRO A 263 -18.94 25.23 17.45
C PRO A 263 -19.28 25.98 18.74
N THR A 264 -20.59 26.11 19.07
CA THR A 264 -21.05 26.71 20.32
C THR A 264 -21.25 25.67 21.44
N TYR A 265 -21.00 24.39 21.18
CA TYR A 265 -21.16 23.33 22.18
C TYR A 265 -19.87 23.14 23.02
N PRO A 266 -19.99 22.56 24.25
CA PRO A 266 -18.83 22.30 25.10
C PRO A 266 -17.88 21.28 24.45
N ALA A 267 -16.57 21.43 24.67
CA ALA A 267 -15.55 20.51 24.21
C ALA A 267 -15.55 19.17 24.98
N GLY A 268 -16.09 19.15 26.17
CA GLY A 268 -16.20 18.02 27.08
C GLY A 268 -17.63 17.72 27.51
N ARG A 269 -17.78 17.15 28.69
CA ARG A 269 -19.10 16.95 29.32
C ARG A 269 -19.64 18.28 29.85
N ASP A 270 -20.93 18.43 29.83
CA ASP A 270 -21.63 19.57 30.44
C ASP A 270 -21.53 19.55 31.98
N ALA A 271 -22.12 20.56 32.65
CA ALA A 271 -22.11 20.68 34.10
C ALA A 271 -22.81 19.50 34.81
N ASN A 272 -23.68 18.77 34.13
CA ASN A 272 -24.40 17.61 34.62
C ASN A 272 -23.66 16.27 34.31
N GLY A 273 -22.46 16.36 33.71
CA GLY A 273 -21.65 15.20 33.32
C GLY A 273 -22.08 14.52 32.02
N ASN A 274 -22.98 15.12 31.23
CA ASN A 274 -23.49 14.56 29.97
C ASN A 274 -22.69 15.06 28.76
N TRP A 275 -22.63 14.23 27.70
CA TRP A 275 -22.15 14.63 26.41
C TRP A 275 -23.23 15.40 25.63
N THR A 276 -22.90 16.60 25.16
CA THR A 276 -23.80 17.40 24.31
C THR A 276 -23.74 16.89 22.86
N LYS A 277 -24.85 16.31 22.39
CA LYS A 277 -24.94 15.76 21.03
C LYS A 277 -25.65 16.76 20.10
N ASN A 278 -25.27 16.74 18.80
CA ASN A 278 -25.95 17.52 17.77
C ASN A 278 -27.27 16.83 17.34
N GLY A 279 -28.38 17.50 17.47
CA GLY A 279 -29.70 17.21 16.88
C GLY A 279 -30.13 15.75 16.87
N SER A 280 -30.23 15.12 15.74
CA SER A 280 -30.55 13.70 15.64
C SER A 280 -29.35 12.85 16.04
N ALA A 281 -29.54 12.08 17.08
CA ALA A 281 -28.56 11.31 17.86
C ALA A 281 -27.63 10.34 17.08
N TYR A 282 -27.74 10.26 15.77
CA TYR A 282 -27.24 9.12 15.04
C TYR A 282 -25.87 9.31 14.37
N ARG A 283 -25.41 10.54 14.16
CA ARG A 283 -24.25 10.76 13.26
C ARG A 283 -23.17 11.72 13.76
N ILE A 284 -23.44 12.51 14.79
CA ILE A 284 -22.46 13.47 15.30
C ILE A 284 -22.30 13.29 16.80
N ASN A 285 -21.34 12.52 17.17
CA ASN A 285 -20.91 12.42 18.55
C ASN A 285 -19.91 13.53 18.88
N PRO A 286 -19.89 14.05 20.11
CA PRO A 286 -18.87 14.99 20.51
C PRO A 286 -17.46 14.42 20.24
N PRO A 287 -16.56 15.15 19.57
CA PRO A 287 -15.24 14.62 19.20
C PRO A 287 -14.44 14.09 20.39
N SER A 288 -14.54 14.77 21.54
CA SER A 288 -13.91 14.30 22.80
C SER A 288 -14.51 13.01 23.36
N ALA A 289 -15.78 12.70 23.04
CA ALA A 289 -16.38 11.42 23.39
C ALA A 289 -15.86 10.30 22.49
N VAL A 290 -15.64 10.58 21.21
CA VAL A 290 -15.06 9.63 20.24
C VAL A 290 -13.62 9.27 20.60
N LEU A 291 -12.85 10.19 21.16
CA LEU A 291 -11.50 9.91 21.69
C LEU A 291 -11.46 8.87 22.82
N ALA A 292 -12.60 8.53 23.43
CA ALA A 292 -12.69 7.48 24.45
C ALA A 292 -12.84 6.07 23.87
N GLU A 293 -13.03 5.93 22.57
CA GLU A 293 -12.92 4.65 21.87
C GLU A 293 -11.48 4.14 21.91
N ARG A 294 -11.33 2.83 21.91
CA ARG A 294 -10.02 2.19 21.86
C ARG A 294 -10.01 1.11 20.80
N SER A 295 -8.94 1.07 20.01
CA SER A 295 -8.63 0.01 19.07
C SER A 295 -7.13 -0.27 19.17
N ASP A 296 -6.78 -1.22 20.02
CA ASP A 296 -5.40 -1.55 20.34
C ASP A 296 -4.98 -2.79 19.56
N GLN A 297 -3.87 -2.66 18.82
CA GLN A 297 -3.27 -3.72 18.05
C GLN A 297 -1.88 -4.03 18.59
N LYS A 298 -1.58 -5.31 18.73
CA LYS A 298 -0.24 -5.79 19.03
C LYS A 298 0.14 -6.87 18.02
N GLU A 299 1.17 -6.59 17.24
CA GLU A 299 1.73 -7.51 16.26
C GLU A 299 3.12 -7.97 16.71
N MET A 300 3.37 -9.25 16.61
CA MET A 300 4.68 -9.87 16.80
C MET A 300 5.03 -10.66 15.55
N TYR A 301 6.20 -10.38 15.00
CA TYR A 301 6.77 -11.14 13.90
C TYR A 301 8.10 -11.73 14.33
N PHE A 302 8.32 -12.98 13.96
CA PHE A 302 9.57 -13.69 14.14
C PHE A 302 9.91 -14.46 12.89
N ASN A 303 11.16 -14.41 12.46
CA ASN A 303 11.67 -15.21 11.35
C ASN A 303 13.06 -15.74 11.68
N THR A 304 13.33 -16.98 11.28
CA THR A 304 14.67 -17.54 11.23
C THR A 304 14.89 -18.20 9.88
N HIS A 305 16.09 -18.08 9.34
CA HIS A 305 16.46 -18.71 8.08
C HIS A 305 17.89 -19.19 8.08
N MET A 306 18.14 -20.21 7.27
CA MET A 306 19.46 -20.76 7.04
C MET A 306 19.66 -21.03 5.55
N ARG A 307 20.81 -20.64 5.03
CA ARG A 307 21.26 -20.98 3.68
C ARG A 307 22.60 -21.69 3.76
N LEU A 308 22.71 -22.78 3.07
CA LEU A 308 23.96 -23.54 2.89
C LEU A 308 24.30 -23.52 1.40
N LEU A 309 25.49 -23.10 1.05
CA LEU A 309 26.06 -23.16 -0.31
C LEU A 309 27.27 -24.07 -0.27
N TYR A 310 27.24 -25.15 -1.04
CA TYR A 310 28.36 -26.08 -1.19
C TYR A 310 28.86 -26.12 -2.63
N LYS A 311 30.16 -25.84 -2.81
CA LYS A 311 30.82 -25.89 -4.12
C LYS A 311 31.19 -27.34 -4.43
N LEU A 312 30.37 -28.00 -5.24
CA LEU A 312 30.61 -29.36 -5.71
C LEU A 312 31.85 -29.43 -6.66
N ALA A 313 31.92 -28.42 -7.54
CA ALA A 313 33.03 -28.23 -8.49
C ALA A 313 33.21 -26.70 -8.74
N PRO A 314 34.31 -26.27 -9.39
CA PRO A 314 34.53 -24.85 -9.70
C PRO A 314 33.38 -24.19 -10.44
N SER A 315 32.63 -24.95 -11.25
CA SER A 315 31.51 -24.48 -12.04
C SER A 315 30.15 -24.92 -11.51
N LEU A 316 30.07 -25.67 -10.42
CA LEU A 316 28.84 -26.32 -9.94
C LEU A 316 28.65 -26.13 -8.45
N ASN A 317 27.56 -25.47 -8.09
CA ASN A 317 27.17 -25.22 -6.71
C ASN A 317 25.83 -25.91 -6.39
N LEU A 318 25.77 -26.49 -5.19
CA LEU A 318 24.52 -26.95 -4.57
C LEU A 318 24.17 -25.95 -3.47
N SER A 319 22.94 -25.48 -3.45
CA SER A 319 22.47 -24.68 -2.32
C SER A 319 21.18 -25.24 -1.73
N ALA A 320 21.05 -25.11 -0.42
CA ALA A 320 19.86 -25.43 0.33
C ALA A 320 19.48 -24.21 1.18
N PHE A 321 18.20 -23.84 1.17
CA PHE A 321 17.65 -22.76 1.95
C PHE A 321 16.43 -23.25 2.71
N GLY A 322 16.31 -22.84 3.97
CA GLY A 322 15.13 -23.09 4.79
C GLY A 322 14.80 -21.86 5.62
N SER A 323 13.51 -21.57 5.79
CA SER A 323 13.04 -20.53 6.71
C SER A 323 11.75 -20.92 7.41
N TYR A 324 11.60 -20.39 8.61
CA TYR A 324 10.39 -20.42 9.42
C TYR A 324 10.00 -19.00 9.80
N SER A 325 8.74 -18.63 9.57
CA SER A 325 8.19 -17.35 9.99
C SER A 325 6.96 -17.56 10.87
N TYR A 326 6.81 -16.74 11.89
CA TYR A 326 5.67 -16.71 12.79
C TYR A 326 5.16 -15.28 12.93
N THR A 327 3.86 -15.08 12.71
CA THR A 327 3.18 -13.80 12.96
C THR A 327 2.06 -14.04 13.97
N SER A 328 1.95 -13.20 14.99
CA SER A 328 0.80 -13.12 15.88
C SER A 328 0.29 -11.70 15.89
N ASN A 329 -1.02 -11.52 15.71
CA ASN A 329 -1.68 -10.22 15.73
C ASN A 329 -2.86 -10.30 16.72
N GLU A 330 -2.79 -9.53 17.80
CA GLU A 330 -3.82 -9.37 18.80
C GLU A 330 -4.53 -8.04 18.56
N ASN A 331 -5.86 -8.06 18.36
CA ASN A 331 -6.70 -6.88 18.19
C ASN A 331 -7.72 -6.78 19.31
N SER A 332 -7.85 -5.61 19.92
CA SER A 332 -8.80 -5.36 20.99
C SER A 332 -9.51 -4.04 20.75
N GLU A 333 -10.84 -4.05 20.76
CA GLU A 333 -11.66 -2.86 20.49
C GLU A 333 -12.62 -2.61 21.65
N PHE A 334 -12.83 -1.34 21.94
CA PHE A 334 -13.80 -0.91 22.96
C PHE A 334 -14.50 0.36 22.47
N CYS A 335 -15.83 0.29 22.44
CA CYS A 335 -16.67 1.46 22.23
C CYS A 335 -17.62 1.62 23.43
N PRO A 336 -17.55 2.73 24.17
CA PRO A 336 -18.32 2.92 25.40
C PRO A 336 -19.81 3.16 25.14
N THR A 337 -20.63 2.91 26.18
CA THR A 337 -22.09 3.00 26.10
C THR A 337 -22.64 4.41 25.83
N TRP A 338 -21.87 5.45 26.12
CA TRP A 338 -22.28 6.83 25.77
C TRP A 338 -22.12 7.19 24.31
N LEU A 339 -21.36 6.42 23.55
CA LEU A 339 -21.26 6.53 22.09
C LEU A 339 -22.26 5.60 21.41
N TRP A 340 -22.27 4.34 21.79
CA TRP A 340 -23.17 3.31 21.29
C TRP A 340 -23.99 2.76 22.46
N ALA A 341 -25.32 2.86 22.40
CA ALA A 341 -26.20 2.56 23.53
C ALA A 341 -25.93 1.22 24.25
N GLN A 342 -25.48 0.20 23.53
CA GLN A 342 -25.11 -1.10 24.10
C GLN A 342 -23.59 -1.23 24.36
N GLY A 343 -22.80 -0.27 23.92
CA GLY A 343 -21.36 -0.43 23.81
C GLY A 343 -20.96 -1.55 22.87
N ASN A 344 -19.67 -1.71 22.65
CA ASN A 344 -19.12 -2.81 21.86
C ASN A 344 -17.74 -3.17 22.40
N VAL A 345 -17.49 -4.46 22.55
CA VAL A 345 -16.18 -5.01 22.94
C VAL A 345 -15.80 -6.08 21.94
N TYR A 346 -14.57 -6.04 21.46
CA TYR A 346 -13.99 -7.07 20.60
C TYR A 346 -12.63 -7.48 21.12
N ARG A 347 -12.33 -8.77 21.05
CA ARG A 347 -10.99 -9.31 21.17
C ARG A 347 -10.79 -10.39 20.12
N GLY A 348 -9.67 -10.33 19.42
CA GLY A 348 -9.30 -11.31 18.42
C GLY A 348 -7.80 -11.57 18.41
N GLU A 349 -7.44 -12.79 18.11
CA GLU A 349 -6.07 -13.22 17.88
C GLU A 349 -6.01 -13.90 16.51
N PHE A 350 -5.01 -13.53 15.72
CA PHE A 350 -4.68 -14.12 14.44
C PHE A 350 -3.23 -14.59 14.47
N LYS A 351 -2.99 -15.84 14.07
CA LYS A 351 -1.65 -16.42 13.96
C LYS A 351 -1.41 -16.94 12.55
N LYS A 352 -0.19 -16.75 12.05
CA LYS A 352 0.28 -17.27 10.76
C LYS A 352 1.64 -17.91 10.96
N GLN A 353 1.80 -19.12 10.45
CA GLN A 353 3.08 -19.85 10.42
C GLN A 353 3.41 -20.16 8.97
N GLU A 354 4.64 -19.91 8.56
CA GLU A 354 5.11 -20.16 7.20
C GLU A 354 6.42 -20.93 7.24
N TYR A 355 6.49 -21.99 6.44
CA TYR A 355 7.66 -22.83 6.25
C TYR A 355 8.05 -22.77 4.78
N LEU A 356 9.30 -22.46 4.48
CA LEU A 356 9.84 -22.43 3.13
C LEU A 356 11.10 -23.29 3.07
N GLY A 357 11.15 -24.19 2.12
CA GLY A 357 12.34 -24.98 1.79
C GLY A 357 12.65 -24.86 0.31
N ASN A 358 13.92 -24.66 -0.03
CA ASN A 358 14.39 -24.60 -1.42
C ASN A 358 15.73 -25.32 -1.55
N VAL A 359 15.87 -26.10 -2.63
CA VAL A 359 17.17 -26.71 -3.01
C VAL A 359 17.44 -26.31 -4.46
N SER A 360 18.65 -25.85 -4.75
CA SER A 360 19.09 -25.54 -6.10
C SER A 360 20.44 -26.12 -6.47
N LEU A 361 20.56 -26.47 -7.74
CA LEU A 361 21.81 -26.85 -8.39
C LEU A 361 22.12 -25.84 -9.47
N ASP A 362 23.24 -25.16 -9.35
CA ASP A 362 23.63 -24.05 -10.18
C ASP A 362 24.96 -24.28 -10.87
N TYR A 363 24.95 -24.23 -12.20
CA TYR A 363 26.10 -24.36 -13.06
C TYR A 363 26.48 -23.03 -13.71
N ALA A 364 27.75 -22.65 -13.69
CA ALA A 364 28.26 -21.49 -14.41
C ALA A 364 29.66 -21.73 -14.93
N HIS A 365 29.84 -21.53 -16.25
CA HIS A 365 31.14 -21.71 -16.88
C HIS A 365 31.32 -20.77 -18.08
N THR A 366 32.54 -20.26 -18.26
CA THR A 366 32.92 -19.43 -19.39
C THR A 366 34.08 -20.11 -20.15
N TRP A 367 33.89 -20.28 -21.47
CA TRP A 367 34.91 -20.84 -22.35
C TRP A 367 35.07 -19.93 -23.59
N GLY A 368 36.17 -19.25 -23.63
CA GLY A 368 36.46 -18.28 -24.70
C GLY A 368 35.40 -17.17 -24.77
N ILE A 369 34.69 -17.09 -25.88
CA ILE A 369 33.62 -16.09 -26.11
C ILE A 369 32.24 -16.48 -25.59
N HIS A 370 32.11 -17.68 -25.08
CA HIS A 370 30.86 -18.28 -24.63
C HIS A 370 30.79 -18.28 -23.10
N SER A 371 29.70 -17.84 -22.53
CA SER A 371 29.41 -17.98 -21.11
C SER A 371 28.01 -18.58 -20.94
N LEU A 372 27.91 -19.65 -20.17
CA LEU A 372 26.65 -20.33 -19.85
C LEU A 372 26.45 -20.35 -18.34
N SER A 373 25.29 -19.96 -17.89
CA SER A 373 24.77 -20.23 -16.55
C SER A 373 23.45 -20.98 -16.66
N ALA A 374 23.28 -22.02 -15.86
CA ALA A 374 22.04 -22.81 -15.81
C ALA A 374 21.73 -23.19 -14.37
N GLY A 375 20.47 -23.21 -14.01
CA GLY A 375 20.01 -23.56 -12.67
C GLY A 375 18.80 -24.48 -12.73
N LEU A 376 18.74 -25.40 -11.80
CA LEU A 376 17.58 -26.24 -11.50
C LEU A 376 17.26 -26.08 -10.03
N SER A 377 16.03 -25.76 -9.68
CA SER A 377 15.61 -25.60 -8.29
C SER A 377 14.24 -26.18 -8.01
N THR A 378 14.04 -26.62 -6.78
CA THR A 378 12.74 -27.02 -6.25
C THR A 378 12.45 -26.21 -5.00
N GLU A 379 11.19 -25.84 -4.82
CA GLU A 379 10.74 -25.08 -3.66
C GLU A 379 9.45 -25.69 -3.12
N TYR A 380 9.33 -25.74 -1.80
CA TYR A 380 8.09 -26.07 -1.11
C TYR A 380 7.79 -25.00 -0.08
N HIS A 381 6.58 -24.46 -0.14
CA HIS A 381 6.05 -23.44 0.77
C HIS A 381 4.75 -23.95 1.39
N TYR A 382 4.71 -23.96 2.73
CA TYR A 382 3.53 -24.30 3.51
C TYR A 382 3.18 -23.15 4.42
N LEU A 383 1.89 -22.81 4.47
CA LEU A 383 1.36 -21.74 5.28
C LEU A 383 0.15 -22.24 6.05
N GLU A 384 0.13 -21.99 7.35
CA GLU A 384 -0.97 -22.25 8.27
C GLU A 384 -1.46 -20.97 8.89
N ARG A 385 -2.78 -20.80 8.97
CA ARG A 385 -3.45 -19.67 9.62
C ARG A 385 -4.45 -20.17 10.64
N THR A 386 -4.41 -19.57 11.81
CA THR A 386 -5.42 -19.76 12.85
C THR A 386 -5.92 -18.42 13.33
N ALA A 387 -7.21 -18.31 13.61
CA ALA A 387 -7.79 -17.14 14.25
C ALA A 387 -8.83 -17.55 15.29
N PHE A 388 -8.96 -16.73 16.32
CA PHE A 388 -10.05 -16.78 17.29
C PHE A 388 -10.51 -15.35 17.57
N TRP A 389 -11.81 -15.13 17.64
CA TRP A 389 -12.35 -13.83 18.00
C TRP A 389 -13.64 -13.94 18.78
N THR A 390 -13.92 -12.89 19.55
CA THR A 390 -15.21 -12.70 20.20
C THR A 390 -15.57 -11.22 20.22
N ARG A 391 -16.85 -10.93 19.96
CA ARG A 391 -17.46 -9.61 20.04
C ARG A 391 -18.67 -9.68 20.97
N ALA A 392 -18.82 -8.67 21.82
CA ALA A 392 -19.91 -8.63 22.77
C ALA A 392 -20.48 -7.20 22.91
N LYS A 393 -21.74 -7.14 23.28
CA LYS A 393 -22.52 -5.90 23.49
C LYS A 393 -23.24 -5.95 24.82
N GLY A 394 -23.93 -4.86 25.22
CA GLY A 394 -24.62 -4.79 26.49
C GLY A 394 -23.65 -4.67 27.65
N ILE A 395 -22.72 -3.73 27.57
CA ILE A 395 -21.73 -3.46 28.60
C ILE A 395 -22.43 -2.89 29.82
N THR A 396 -22.24 -3.50 30.99
CA THR A 396 -22.85 -3.05 32.28
C THR A 396 -22.04 -1.91 32.91
N THR A 397 -20.74 -1.83 32.64
CA THR A 397 -19.85 -0.76 33.08
C THR A 397 -18.75 -0.51 32.06
N ASN A 398 -18.33 0.73 31.86
CA ASN A 398 -17.26 1.10 30.93
C ASN A 398 -15.86 1.01 31.56
N GLU A 399 -15.75 0.70 32.85
CA GLU A 399 -14.49 0.74 33.61
C GLU A 399 -13.46 -0.30 33.14
N PHE A 400 -13.94 -1.46 32.69
CA PHE A 400 -13.05 -2.54 32.28
C PHE A 400 -12.61 -2.45 30.80
N GLY A 401 -13.19 -1.56 30.00
CA GLY A 401 -12.89 -1.50 28.56
C GLY A 401 -13.10 -2.87 27.91
N TYR A 402 -12.07 -3.36 27.18
CA TYR A 402 -12.05 -4.69 26.58
C TYR A 402 -11.40 -5.77 27.48
N ASP A 403 -10.91 -5.41 28.67
CA ASP A 403 -10.13 -6.35 29.51
C ASP A 403 -11.02 -7.38 30.22
N ASN A 404 -12.33 -7.13 30.35
CA ASN A 404 -13.29 -8.08 30.91
C ASN A 404 -14.54 -8.19 30.04
N ILE A 405 -14.54 -9.10 29.06
CA ILE A 405 -15.73 -9.42 28.25
C ILE A 405 -16.86 -10.07 29.10
N GLY A 406 -16.52 -10.63 30.27
CA GLY A 406 -17.50 -11.24 31.16
C GLY A 406 -18.61 -10.31 31.65
N VAL A 407 -18.37 -8.98 31.68
CA VAL A 407 -19.36 -7.97 32.10
C VAL A 407 -20.35 -7.55 30.99
N THR A 408 -20.38 -8.25 29.88
CA THR A 408 -21.27 -7.95 28.74
C THR A 408 -22.51 -8.87 28.79
N ALA A 409 -23.68 -8.29 28.51
CA ALA A 409 -24.95 -9.01 28.58
C ALA A 409 -25.27 -9.85 27.33
N SER A 410 -24.70 -9.51 26.18
CA SER A 410 -25.07 -10.10 24.88
C SER A 410 -23.85 -10.45 24.04
N ARG A 411 -23.85 -11.69 23.55
CA ARG A 411 -22.98 -12.16 22.48
C ARG A 411 -23.87 -12.59 21.32
N PRO A 412 -24.05 -11.72 20.31
CA PRO A 412 -24.88 -12.04 19.15
C PRO A 412 -24.39 -13.31 18.45
N TYR A 413 -25.31 -13.97 17.74
CA TYR A 413 -24.97 -15.08 16.86
C TYR A 413 -23.83 -14.70 15.91
N GLY A 414 -22.83 -15.58 15.73
CA GLY A 414 -21.64 -15.30 14.89
C GLY A 414 -20.61 -14.33 15.51
N ALA A 415 -20.88 -13.81 16.71
CA ALA A 415 -19.97 -12.88 17.40
C ALA A 415 -18.70 -13.55 17.96
N THR A 416 -18.72 -14.87 18.14
CA THR A 416 -17.57 -15.68 18.55
C THR A 416 -17.28 -16.70 17.47
N GLY A 417 -16.03 -16.83 17.07
CA GLY A 417 -15.61 -17.76 16.01
C GLY A 417 -14.14 -18.11 16.08
N SER A 418 -13.78 -19.12 15.31
CA SER A 418 -12.41 -19.53 15.06
C SER A 418 -12.25 -19.99 13.61
N ILE A 419 -11.03 -19.86 13.07
CA ILE A 419 -10.66 -20.32 11.75
C ILE A 419 -9.38 -21.14 11.88
N TYR A 420 -9.32 -22.20 11.09
CA TYR A 420 -8.10 -22.93 10.74
C TYR A 420 -8.05 -23.04 9.21
N GLU A 421 -6.96 -22.60 8.61
CA GLU A 421 -6.70 -22.69 7.17
C GLU A 421 -5.26 -23.09 6.94
N ASP A 422 -5.03 -23.96 5.97
CA ASP A 422 -3.69 -24.25 5.48
C ASP A 422 -3.64 -24.23 3.96
N GLN A 423 -2.46 -23.97 3.43
CA GLN A 423 -2.20 -23.99 2.00
C GLN A 423 -0.77 -24.39 1.71
N SER A 424 -0.58 -25.08 0.60
CA SER A 424 0.74 -25.51 0.14
C SER A 424 0.98 -25.10 -1.32
N LEU A 425 2.25 -24.82 -1.61
CA LEU A 425 2.75 -24.53 -2.94
C LEU A 425 4.05 -25.31 -3.18
N ALA A 426 4.08 -26.15 -4.19
CA ALA A 426 5.27 -26.85 -4.65
C ALA A 426 5.72 -26.28 -6.00
N SER A 427 7.01 -26.06 -6.18
CA SER A 427 7.50 -25.48 -7.42
C SER A 427 8.75 -26.19 -7.94
N VAL A 428 8.87 -26.26 -9.25
CA VAL A 428 10.07 -26.71 -9.96
C VAL A 428 10.44 -25.65 -10.99
N MET A 429 11.71 -25.24 -11.01
CA MET A 429 12.18 -24.20 -11.92
C MET A 429 13.48 -24.62 -12.59
N ALA A 430 13.57 -24.40 -13.89
CA ALA A 430 14.78 -24.48 -14.67
C ALA A 430 15.02 -23.14 -15.37
N ASN A 431 16.28 -22.67 -15.31
CA ASN A 431 16.67 -21.46 -16.00
C ASN A 431 18.02 -21.65 -16.69
N ALA A 432 18.21 -20.98 -17.82
CA ALA A 432 19.47 -20.97 -18.54
C ALA A 432 19.73 -19.57 -19.13
N SER A 433 20.95 -19.09 -18.99
CA SER A 433 21.39 -17.82 -19.58
C SER A 433 22.67 -18.05 -20.34
N TYR A 434 22.62 -17.75 -21.64
CA TYR A 434 23.78 -17.87 -22.54
C TYR A 434 24.22 -16.48 -23.02
N THR A 435 25.50 -16.20 -22.85
CA THR A 435 26.12 -14.94 -23.30
C THR A 435 27.21 -15.23 -24.34
N LEU A 436 27.06 -14.58 -25.51
CA LEU A 436 28.00 -14.69 -26.61
C LEU A 436 28.79 -13.38 -26.77
N TYR A 437 30.13 -13.49 -26.92
CA TYR A 437 31.07 -12.33 -27.06
C TYR A 437 30.94 -11.31 -25.91
N ASN A 438 30.34 -11.70 -24.79
CA ASN A 438 29.99 -10.78 -23.69
C ASN A 438 29.13 -9.57 -24.15
N LYS A 439 28.36 -9.74 -25.25
CA LYS A 439 27.51 -8.72 -25.91
C LYS A 439 26.06 -9.12 -26.04
N TYR A 440 25.82 -10.38 -26.43
CA TYR A 440 24.49 -10.91 -26.70
C TYR A 440 24.14 -11.90 -25.60
N LYS A 441 23.12 -11.64 -24.86
CA LYS A 441 22.63 -12.52 -23.79
C LYS A 441 21.22 -12.98 -24.09
N LEU A 442 20.98 -14.27 -24.01
CA LEU A 442 19.64 -14.89 -24.07
C LEU A 442 19.38 -15.62 -22.76
N THR A 443 18.24 -15.35 -22.14
CA THR A 443 17.83 -16.04 -20.91
C THR A 443 16.50 -16.72 -21.15
N LEU A 444 16.39 -17.97 -20.75
CA LEU A 444 15.17 -18.79 -20.75
C LEU A 444 14.89 -19.20 -19.31
N THR A 445 13.62 -19.10 -18.90
CA THR A 445 13.16 -19.60 -17.61
C THR A 445 11.87 -20.40 -17.81
N MET A 446 11.79 -21.54 -17.15
CA MET A 446 10.60 -22.39 -17.11
C MET A 446 10.30 -22.68 -15.64
N ARG A 447 9.12 -22.36 -15.20
CA ARG A 447 8.65 -22.66 -13.84
C ARG A 447 7.29 -23.33 -13.89
N GLY A 448 7.15 -24.40 -13.10
CA GLY A 448 5.89 -25.04 -12.79
C GLY A 448 5.57 -24.85 -11.31
N ASP A 449 4.38 -24.38 -11.00
CA ASP A 449 3.87 -24.23 -9.64
C ASP A 449 2.63 -25.09 -9.45
N GLY A 450 2.59 -25.90 -8.40
CA GLY A 450 1.42 -26.69 -7.97
C GLY A 450 0.88 -26.17 -6.65
N SER A 451 -0.43 -25.86 -6.58
CA SER A 451 -1.08 -25.29 -5.41
C SER A 451 -2.28 -26.10 -4.95
N SER A 452 -2.46 -26.17 -3.63
CA SER A 452 -3.64 -26.77 -2.99
C SER A 452 -4.90 -25.86 -3.05
N MET A 453 -4.79 -24.64 -3.55
CA MET A 453 -5.91 -23.66 -3.57
C MET A 453 -6.76 -23.72 -4.83
N VAL A 454 -6.28 -24.31 -5.91
CA VAL A 454 -6.97 -24.42 -7.20
C VAL A 454 -7.64 -25.79 -7.36
N GLY A 455 -8.48 -25.93 -8.38
CA GLY A 455 -9.13 -27.20 -8.69
C GLY A 455 -8.16 -28.33 -9.04
N ASP A 456 -8.54 -29.57 -8.82
CA ASP A 456 -7.66 -30.74 -8.97
C ASP A 456 -7.08 -30.84 -10.38
N ASP A 457 -7.88 -30.57 -11.42
CA ASP A 457 -7.46 -30.58 -12.82
C ASP A 457 -6.58 -29.36 -13.19
N HIS A 458 -6.47 -28.37 -12.33
CA HIS A 458 -5.74 -27.12 -12.52
C HIS A 458 -4.63 -26.90 -11.50
N THR A 459 -4.29 -27.94 -10.73
CA THR A 459 -3.29 -27.88 -9.64
C THR A 459 -1.96 -27.29 -10.12
N TRP A 460 -1.50 -27.64 -11.33
CA TRP A 460 -0.23 -27.18 -11.87
C TRP A 460 -0.42 -26.04 -12.90
N GLY A 461 0.27 -24.91 -12.64
CA GLY A 461 0.44 -23.80 -13.56
C GLY A 461 1.84 -23.81 -14.18
N PHE A 462 1.95 -23.44 -15.48
CA PHE A 462 3.23 -23.38 -16.20
C PHE A 462 3.55 -21.95 -16.65
N PHE A 463 4.71 -21.44 -16.27
CA PHE A 463 5.11 -20.05 -16.41
C PHE A 463 6.47 -19.90 -17.12
N PRO A 464 6.48 -19.95 -18.48
CA PRO A 464 7.68 -19.77 -19.28
C PRO A 464 8.02 -18.29 -19.47
N SER A 465 9.32 -17.99 -19.59
CA SER A 465 9.79 -16.69 -20.04
C SER A 465 11.04 -16.75 -20.89
N VAL A 466 11.19 -15.75 -21.75
CA VAL A 466 12.38 -15.53 -22.57
C VAL A 466 12.77 -14.07 -22.56
N SER A 467 14.06 -13.76 -22.45
CA SER A 467 14.57 -12.41 -22.62
C SER A 467 15.88 -12.40 -23.40
N ALA A 468 16.09 -11.30 -24.12
CA ALA A 468 17.31 -11.04 -24.87
C ALA A 468 17.86 -9.67 -24.50
N GLU A 469 19.19 -9.57 -24.36
CA GLU A 469 19.91 -8.32 -24.18
C GLU A 469 21.02 -8.21 -25.22
N TRP A 470 21.21 -7.02 -25.74
CA TRP A 470 22.29 -6.63 -26.61
C TRP A 470 23.07 -5.44 -26.04
N ASP A 471 24.32 -5.65 -25.69
CA ASP A 471 25.25 -4.61 -25.30
C ASP A 471 25.86 -3.98 -26.57
N VAL A 472 25.13 -2.99 -27.11
CA VAL A 472 25.46 -2.32 -28.38
C VAL A 472 26.75 -1.54 -28.27
N LYS A 473 27.10 -1.01 -27.06
CA LYS A 473 28.36 -0.29 -26.85
C LYS A 473 29.61 -1.12 -27.17
N LYS A 474 29.53 -2.43 -26.97
CA LYS A 474 30.63 -3.35 -27.23
C LYS A 474 30.83 -3.69 -28.71
N GLU A 475 29.98 -3.11 -29.61
CA GLU A 475 30.13 -3.31 -31.05
C GLU A 475 31.28 -2.49 -31.64
N ARG A 476 31.92 -3.03 -32.67
CA ARG A 476 33.07 -2.38 -33.32
C ARG A 476 32.73 -1.00 -33.90
N PHE A 477 31.50 -0.81 -34.40
CA PHE A 477 31.06 0.44 -34.97
C PHE A 477 30.86 1.56 -33.93
N LEU A 478 30.77 1.21 -32.60
CA LEU A 478 30.70 2.17 -31.51
C LEU A 478 32.01 2.30 -30.72
N SER A 479 33.03 1.53 -31.03
CA SER A 479 34.30 1.53 -30.27
C SER A 479 35.00 2.88 -30.26
N GLY A 480 34.85 3.70 -31.32
CA GLY A 480 35.44 5.03 -31.44
C GLY A 480 34.59 6.18 -30.87
N PHE A 481 33.42 5.92 -30.32
CA PHE A 481 32.56 6.95 -29.74
C PHE A 481 32.74 7.03 -28.21
N ASP A 482 33.73 7.80 -27.76
CA ASP A 482 34.06 7.94 -26.34
C ASP A 482 32.97 8.64 -25.51
N GLY A 483 32.06 9.39 -26.14
CA GLY A 483 30.96 10.06 -25.51
C GLY A 483 29.86 9.12 -25.02
N ILE A 484 29.76 7.90 -25.62
CA ILE A 484 28.81 6.85 -25.22
C ILE A 484 29.57 5.79 -24.43
N ASN A 485 29.25 5.63 -23.16
CA ASN A 485 29.90 4.65 -22.28
C ASN A 485 29.07 3.38 -22.04
N THR A 486 27.76 3.53 -22.10
CA THR A 486 26.79 2.43 -22.01
C THR A 486 25.78 2.59 -23.14
N LEU A 487 25.46 1.52 -23.85
CA LEU A 487 24.31 1.44 -24.75
C LEU A 487 23.85 -0.01 -24.77
N LYS A 488 22.71 -0.29 -24.12
CA LYS A 488 22.12 -1.62 -24.05
C LYS A 488 20.68 -1.59 -24.52
N LEU A 489 20.28 -2.62 -25.25
CA LEU A 489 18.90 -2.87 -25.65
C LEU A 489 18.46 -4.21 -25.06
N ARG A 490 17.21 -4.29 -24.66
CA ARG A 490 16.65 -5.52 -24.11
C ARG A 490 15.19 -5.68 -24.46
N THR A 491 14.76 -6.92 -24.53
CA THR A 491 13.37 -7.29 -24.73
C THR A 491 13.07 -8.57 -23.98
N GLY A 492 11.79 -8.77 -23.61
CA GLY A 492 11.38 -9.97 -22.90
C GLY A 492 9.90 -10.25 -23.10
N TYR A 493 9.56 -11.52 -23.01
CA TYR A 493 8.19 -12.00 -22.93
C TYR A 493 8.11 -13.12 -21.88
N GLY A 494 7.06 -13.11 -21.07
CA GLY A 494 6.85 -14.17 -20.10
C GLY A 494 5.43 -14.22 -19.57
N ARG A 495 5.12 -15.33 -18.93
CA ARG A 495 3.86 -15.56 -18.22
C ARG A 495 4.12 -15.69 -16.73
N SER A 496 3.20 -15.19 -15.93
CA SER A 496 3.12 -15.40 -14.48
C SER A 496 1.69 -15.71 -14.08
N GLY A 497 1.52 -16.46 -13.00
CA GLY A 497 0.21 -16.76 -12.41
C GLY A 497 -0.14 -15.81 -11.27
N ASN A 498 -1.40 -15.77 -10.86
CA ASN A 498 -1.86 -15.09 -9.67
C ASN A 498 -2.94 -15.90 -8.95
N LEU A 499 -2.76 -16.13 -7.64
CA LEU A 499 -3.71 -16.83 -6.77
C LEU A 499 -4.37 -15.91 -5.72
N GLY A 500 -4.00 -14.65 -5.68
CA GLY A 500 -4.35 -13.77 -4.58
C GLY A 500 -5.84 -13.55 -4.32
N GLY A 501 -6.71 -13.95 -5.26
CA GLY A 501 -8.17 -13.91 -5.11
C GLY A 501 -8.81 -15.24 -4.70
N ILE A 502 -8.02 -16.30 -4.54
CA ILE A 502 -8.49 -17.63 -4.16
C ILE A 502 -8.09 -17.87 -2.70
N SER A 503 -9.07 -18.12 -1.85
CA SER A 503 -8.82 -18.54 -0.46
C SER A 503 -8.63 -20.06 -0.38
N ALA A 504 -8.02 -20.53 0.69
CA ALA A 504 -7.97 -21.95 1.01
C ALA A 504 -9.39 -22.55 0.98
N TYR A 505 -9.51 -23.74 0.46
CA TYR A 505 -10.78 -24.51 0.35
C TYR A 505 -11.89 -23.86 -0.48
N THR A 506 -11.61 -22.84 -1.33
CA THR A 506 -12.62 -22.20 -2.19
C THR A 506 -13.17 -23.16 -3.25
N THR A 507 -12.38 -24.13 -3.67
CA THR A 507 -12.79 -25.19 -4.62
C THR A 507 -13.64 -26.28 -3.98
N MET A 508 -13.66 -26.35 -2.65
CA MET A 508 -14.35 -27.39 -1.88
C MET A 508 -15.72 -26.93 -1.42
N ASN A 509 -16.59 -27.89 -1.18
CA ASN A 509 -17.91 -27.65 -0.61
C ASN A 509 -17.80 -27.47 0.90
N ASN A 510 -17.81 -26.24 1.36
CA ASN A 510 -17.68 -25.89 2.77
C ASN A 510 -19.04 -25.67 3.44
N VAL A 511 -19.22 -26.26 4.59
CA VAL A 511 -20.39 -26.10 5.47
C VAL A 511 -19.98 -25.27 6.68
N GLN A 512 -20.71 -24.22 6.93
CA GLN A 512 -20.55 -23.38 8.10
C GLN A 512 -21.87 -23.21 8.85
N GLN A 513 -21.76 -22.65 10.04
CA GLN A 513 -22.90 -22.28 10.84
C GLN A 513 -23.71 -21.19 10.12
N THR A 514 -25.00 -21.48 9.82
CA THR A 514 -25.90 -20.57 9.10
C THR A 514 -26.98 -19.95 9.99
N GLY A 515 -27.14 -20.46 11.21
CA GLY A 515 -28.14 -19.93 12.12
C GLY A 515 -28.29 -20.74 13.42
N ILE A 516 -29.27 -20.37 14.20
CA ILE A 516 -29.74 -21.13 15.38
C ILE A 516 -31.23 -21.25 15.24
N VAL A 517 -31.76 -22.49 15.33
CA VAL A 517 -33.18 -22.80 15.32
C VAL A 517 -33.55 -23.55 16.60
N PRO A 518 -34.73 -23.35 17.17
CA PRO A 518 -35.19 -24.16 18.30
C PRO A 518 -35.59 -25.54 17.79
N VAL A 519 -34.92 -26.60 18.27
CA VAL A 519 -35.31 -27.98 18.07
C VAL A 519 -35.70 -28.52 19.45
N ASN A 520 -36.96 -28.89 19.64
CA ASN A 520 -37.50 -29.32 20.96
C ASN A 520 -37.20 -28.32 22.06
N ASN A 521 -37.41 -27.03 21.83
CA ASN A 521 -37.08 -25.90 22.72
C ASN A 521 -35.57 -25.74 23.06
N THR A 522 -34.68 -26.48 22.40
CA THR A 522 -33.24 -26.35 22.60
C THR A 522 -32.66 -25.57 21.42
N PRO A 523 -31.94 -24.46 21.66
CA PRO A 523 -31.21 -23.73 20.57
C PRO A 523 -30.22 -24.67 19.89
N THR A 524 -30.45 -24.99 18.65
CA THR A 524 -29.62 -25.91 17.87
C THR A 524 -28.98 -25.15 16.70
N VAL A 525 -27.66 -25.31 16.54
CA VAL A 525 -26.91 -24.71 15.46
C VAL A 525 -27.30 -25.38 14.15
N THR A 526 -27.62 -24.56 13.12
CA THR A 526 -27.81 -25.02 11.77
C THR A 526 -26.51 -24.89 10.96
N LEU A 527 -26.21 -25.89 10.18
CA LEU A 527 -25.07 -25.91 9.25
C LEU A 527 -25.62 -25.86 7.82
N GLY A 528 -24.94 -25.10 6.98
CA GLY A 528 -25.27 -25.00 5.56
C GLY A 528 -24.11 -24.49 4.74
N THR A 529 -24.20 -24.65 3.44
CA THR A 529 -23.25 -24.10 2.49
C THR A 529 -23.32 -22.57 2.54
N ILE A 530 -22.17 -21.90 2.58
CA ILE A 530 -22.11 -20.42 2.66
C ILE A 530 -21.73 -19.74 1.34
N ARG A 531 -21.32 -20.52 0.35
CA ARG A 531 -20.91 -20.05 -0.97
C ARG A 531 -21.04 -21.20 -1.97
N ASN A 532 -21.15 -20.87 -3.25
CA ASN A 532 -20.97 -21.87 -4.29
C ASN A 532 -19.50 -22.26 -4.38
N ASN A 533 -19.23 -23.56 -4.36
CA ASN A 533 -17.90 -24.08 -4.69
C ASN A 533 -17.67 -24.02 -6.20
N ASN A 534 -16.44 -23.84 -6.61
CA ASN A 534 -16.02 -23.94 -8.00
C ASN A 534 -14.79 -24.84 -8.14
N PRO A 535 -14.99 -26.13 -8.52
CA PRO A 535 -13.86 -27.06 -8.70
C PRO A 535 -12.98 -26.73 -9.92
N ASP A 536 -13.46 -25.88 -10.84
CA ASP A 536 -12.73 -25.46 -12.04
C ASP A 536 -11.90 -24.19 -11.84
N LEU A 537 -11.78 -23.72 -10.60
CA LEU A 537 -10.92 -22.55 -10.29
C LEU A 537 -9.47 -22.83 -10.68
N LYS A 538 -8.90 -21.87 -11.38
CA LYS A 538 -7.52 -21.91 -11.86
C LYS A 538 -6.78 -20.60 -11.64
N TRP A 539 -5.51 -20.59 -11.97
CA TRP A 539 -4.65 -19.43 -11.94
C TRP A 539 -5.17 -18.31 -12.86
N GLU A 540 -5.19 -17.07 -12.36
CA GLU A 540 -5.19 -15.94 -13.30
C GLU A 540 -3.85 -15.94 -14.04
N THR A 541 -3.85 -15.71 -15.33
CA THR A 541 -2.65 -15.71 -16.15
C THR A 541 -2.32 -14.31 -16.67
N LYS A 542 -1.14 -13.80 -16.28
CA LYS A 542 -0.63 -12.53 -16.78
C LYS A 542 0.49 -12.77 -17.79
N SER A 543 0.28 -12.37 -19.03
CA SER A 543 1.29 -12.35 -20.09
C SER A 543 1.86 -10.94 -20.22
N THR A 544 3.18 -10.79 -20.16
CA THR A 544 3.85 -9.49 -20.24
C THR A 544 4.90 -9.51 -21.34
N PHE A 545 4.87 -8.49 -22.18
CA PHE A 545 5.92 -8.12 -23.13
C PHE A 545 6.57 -6.84 -22.68
N ASN A 546 7.91 -6.74 -22.74
CA ASN A 546 8.64 -5.52 -22.49
C ASN A 546 9.79 -5.34 -23.49
N ILE A 547 10.06 -4.08 -23.82
CA ILE A 547 11.20 -3.66 -24.63
C ILE A 547 11.76 -2.36 -24.04
N GLY A 548 13.06 -2.28 -23.91
CA GLY A 548 13.70 -1.10 -23.33
C GLY A 548 15.15 -0.96 -23.70
N GLY A 549 15.72 0.16 -23.29
CA GLY A 549 17.13 0.45 -23.50
C GLY A 549 17.67 1.39 -22.43
N GLU A 550 18.99 1.41 -22.40
CA GLU A 550 19.79 2.20 -21.48
C GLU A 550 20.92 2.86 -22.26
N ILE A 551 21.11 4.16 -22.07
CA ILE A 551 22.22 4.91 -22.60
C ILE A 551 22.95 5.67 -21.50
N GLY A 552 24.28 5.52 -21.46
CA GLY A 552 25.19 6.24 -20.57
C GLY A 552 26.15 7.10 -21.35
N LEU A 553 26.18 8.39 -21.02
CA LEU A 553 27.00 9.40 -21.71
C LEU A 553 27.97 10.03 -20.71
N TRP A 554 29.10 10.57 -21.28
CA TRP A 554 30.11 11.33 -20.54
C TRP A 554 30.63 10.59 -19.30
N HIS A 555 31.14 9.37 -19.48
CA HIS A 555 31.61 8.50 -18.40
C HIS A 555 30.48 8.12 -17.43
N ASN A 556 29.26 7.87 -17.98
CA ASN A 556 28.03 7.58 -17.24
C ASN A 556 27.59 8.70 -16.29
N ARG A 557 28.05 9.93 -16.48
CA ARG A 557 27.52 11.07 -15.73
C ARG A 557 26.08 11.38 -16.09
N LEU A 558 25.64 11.03 -17.28
CA LEU A 558 24.25 11.05 -17.69
C LEU A 558 23.82 9.63 -18.05
N MET A 559 22.84 9.13 -17.34
CA MET A 559 22.17 7.84 -17.60
C MET A 559 20.72 8.10 -17.94
N LEU A 560 20.28 7.54 -19.07
CA LEU A 560 18.89 7.53 -19.50
C LEU A 560 18.43 6.11 -19.69
N THR A 561 17.27 5.78 -19.17
CA THR A 561 16.61 4.49 -19.38
C THR A 561 15.21 4.72 -19.91
N ALA A 562 14.77 3.91 -20.85
CA ALA A 562 13.39 3.92 -21.32
C ALA A 562 12.91 2.49 -21.50
N GLU A 563 11.71 2.19 -21.00
CA GLU A 563 11.11 0.87 -21.11
C GLU A 563 9.62 0.99 -21.40
N TYR A 564 9.16 0.34 -22.46
CA TYR A 564 7.76 0.13 -22.77
C TYR A 564 7.35 -1.27 -22.35
N TYR A 565 6.18 -1.40 -21.73
CA TYR A 565 5.58 -2.68 -21.38
C TYR A 565 4.13 -2.77 -21.83
N TYR A 566 3.70 -3.97 -22.15
CA TYR A 566 2.30 -4.36 -22.37
C TYR A 566 2.01 -5.67 -21.64
N SER A 567 1.00 -5.66 -20.78
CA SER A 567 0.56 -6.84 -20.04
C SER A 567 -0.91 -7.10 -20.28
N LYS A 568 -1.29 -8.37 -20.43
CA LYS A 568 -2.67 -8.82 -20.51
C LYS A 568 -2.89 -9.89 -19.45
N THR A 569 -3.86 -9.67 -18.57
CA THR A 569 -4.38 -10.68 -17.63
C THR A 569 -5.60 -11.33 -18.25
N THR A 570 -5.58 -12.66 -18.35
CA THR A 570 -6.70 -13.52 -18.78
C THR A 570 -7.04 -14.47 -17.65
N ASP A 571 -8.18 -15.15 -17.79
CA ASP A 571 -8.71 -16.01 -16.73
C ASP A 571 -8.85 -15.26 -15.39
N MET A 572 -9.16 -13.95 -15.48
CA MET A 572 -9.27 -13.08 -14.32
C MET A 572 -10.48 -13.48 -13.48
N LEU A 573 -10.27 -13.58 -12.18
CA LEU A 573 -11.32 -13.89 -11.21
C LEU A 573 -12.35 -12.77 -11.11
N TYR A 574 -13.61 -13.16 -11.10
CA TYR A 574 -14.73 -12.27 -10.84
C TYR A 574 -15.90 -13.04 -10.22
N SER A 575 -16.71 -12.36 -9.40
CA SER A 575 -17.89 -12.94 -8.76
C SER A 575 -19.11 -12.67 -9.61
N TYR A 576 -19.66 -13.72 -10.20
CA TYR A 576 -20.80 -13.64 -11.13
C TYR A 576 -22.11 -13.94 -10.42
N ASP A 577 -23.18 -13.25 -10.85
CA ASP A 577 -24.54 -13.59 -10.46
C ASP A 577 -24.97 -14.87 -11.15
N VAL A 578 -25.52 -15.82 -10.38
CA VAL A 578 -25.99 -17.12 -10.86
C VAL A 578 -27.40 -17.40 -10.35
N PRO A 579 -28.22 -18.17 -11.11
CA PRO A 579 -29.57 -18.49 -10.70
C PRO A 579 -29.59 -19.44 -9.48
N VAL A 580 -30.50 -19.19 -8.56
CA VAL A 580 -30.78 -20.07 -7.42
C VAL A 580 -32.23 -20.58 -7.56
N PRO A 581 -32.47 -21.89 -7.83
CA PRO A 581 -31.54 -22.96 -8.16
C PRO A 581 -31.05 -22.91 -9.62
N PRO A 582 -30.04 -23.70 -10.09
CA PRO A 582 -29.46 -24.87 -9.40
C PRO A 582 -28.36 -24.57 -8.40
N PHE A 583 -27.83 -23.33 -8.37
CA PHE A 583 -26.80 -22.94 -7.41
C PHE A 583 -27.40 -22.77 -6.01
N ALA A 584 -26.58 -23.01 -4.98
CA ALA A 584 -27.00 -22.82 -3.59
C ALA A 584 -27.02 -21.33 -3.18
N TYR A 585 -26.22 -20.50 -3.85
CA TYR A 585 -26.07 -19.05 -3.65
C TYR A 585 -26.14 -18.31 -4.97
N ASP A 586 -26.46 -17.03 -4.90
CA ASP A 586 -26.58 -16.12 -6.05
C ASP A 586 -25.24 -15.64 -6.64
N LYS A 587 -24.10 -16.01 -6.01
CA LYS A 587 -22.74 -15.63 -6.45
C LYS A 587 -21.88 -16.85 -6.70
N LEU A 588 -21.13 -16.82 -7.82
CA LEU A 588 -20.11 -17.81 -8.17
C LEU A 588 -18.80 -17.10 -8.53
N LEU A 589 -17.70 -17.46 -7.86
CA LEU A 589 -16.36 -17.00 -8.25
C LEU A 589 -15.86 -17.84 -9.43
N ALA A 590 -15.51 -17.21 -10.56
CA ALA A 590 -15.06 -17.91 -11.77
C ALA A 590 -13.97 -17.13 -12.53
N ASN A 591 -13.14 -17.85 -13.30
CA ASN A 591 -12.02 -17.34 -14.09
C ASN A 591 -12.48 -16.97 -15.52
N ILE A 592 -13.15 -15.82 -15.71
CA ILE A 592 -13.72 -15.44 -17.02
C ILE A 592 -13.24 -14.06 -17.50
N GLY A 593 -12.87 -13.17 -16.57
CA GLY A 593 -12.52 -11.79 -16.88
C GLY A 593 -11.20 -11.61 -17.62
N ALA A 594 -11.02 -10.44 -18.24
CA ALA A 594 -9.76 -10.04 -18.86
C ALA A 594 -9.52 -8.52 -18.74
N MET A 595 -8.26 -8.14 -18.55
CA MET A 595 -7.82 -6.74 -18.56
C MET A 595 -6.43 -6.57 -19.17
N SER A 596 -6.08 -5.32 -19.50
CA SER A 596 -4.74 -4.99 -20.01
C SER A 596 -4.15 -3.79 -19.27
N ASN A 597 -2.82 -3.80 -19.15
CA ASN A 597 -2.01 -2.69 -18.67
C ASN A 597 -0.87 -2.43 -19.63
N GLN A 598 -0.61 -1.16 -19.95
CA GLN A 598 0.52 -0.76 -20.75
C GLN A 598 1.11 0.54 -20.22
N GLY A 599 2.40 0.76 -20.45
CA GLY A 599 3.03 1.99 -20.01
C GLY A 599 4.42 2.19 -20.60
N LEU A 600 4.90 3.43 -20.45
CA LEU A 600 6.25 3.85 -20.75
C LEU A 600 6.90 4.37 -19.48
N GLU A 601 8.03 3.80 -19.11
CA GLU A 601 8.82 4.19 -17.95
C GLU A 601 10.12 4.83 -18.44
N ILE A 602 10.46 6.02 -17.93
CA ILE A 602 11.66 6.76 -18.28
C ILE A 602 12.41 7.08 -17.00
N GLY A 603 13.66 6.65 -16.91
CA GLY A 603 14.61 7.01 -15.87
C GLY A 603 15.66 7.98 -16.39
N PHE A 604 15.96 8.97 -15.60
CA PHE A 604 17.01 9.96 -15.86
C PHE A 604 17.87 10.10 -14.61
N SER A 605 19.19 10.06 -14.77
CA SER A 605 20.14 10.35 -13.70
C SER A 605 21.31 11.13 -14.27
N ILE A 606 21.65 12.26 -13.66
CA ILE A 606 22.76 13.09 -14.06
C ILE A 606 23.60 13.53 -12.85
N ALA A 607 24.94 13.47 -13.01
CA ALA A 607 25.92 14.05 -12.11
C ALA A 607 26.60 15.24 -12.81
N PRO A 608 25.95 16.42 -12.89
CA PRO A 608 26.46 17.56 -13.66
C PRO A 608 27.78 18.10 -13.10
N VAL A 609 27.95 18.02 -11.78
CA VAL A 609 29.17 18.45 -11.10
C VAL A 609 29.65 17.33 -10.19
N GLN A 610 30.87 16.89 -10.41
CA GLN A 610 31.53 15.88 -9.58
C GLN A 610 33.00 16.28 -9.40
N THR A 611 33.29 16.94 -8.28
CA THR A 611 34.61 17.38 -7.88
C THR A 611 34.95 16.91 -6.48
N LYS A 612 36.16 17.19 -6.01
CA LYS A 612 36.53 16.87 -4.62
C LYS A 612 35.59 17.53 -3.60
N ASP A 613 35.21 18.79 -3.84
CA ASP A 613 34.43 19.59 -2.89
C ASP A 613 32.94 19.61 -3.18
N ILE A 614 32.53 19.41 -4.44
CA ILE A 614 31.12 19.48 -4.86
C ILE A 614 30.75 18.20 -5.59
N ASP A 615 29.66 17.58 -5.19
CA ASP A 615 29.02 16.46 -5.86
C ASP A 615 27.52 16.70 -5.92
N LEU A 616 27.00 16.93 -7.13
CA LEU A 616 25.59 17.14 -7.40
C LEU A 616 25.04 15.98 -8.22
N ASN A 617 24.06 15.29 -7.68
CA ASN A 617 23.33 14.23 -8.38
C ASN A 617 21.85 14.59 -8.46
N VAL A 618 21.27 14.42 -9.63
CA VAL A 618 19.82 14.56 -9.87
C VAL A 618 19.32 13.29 -10.53
N SER A 619 18.33 12.67 -9.94
CA SER A 619 17.63 11.54 -10.53
C SER A 619 16.13 11.82 -10.65
N MET A 620 15.53 11.30 -11.71
CA MET A 620 14.10 11.47 -12.00
C MET A 620 13.55 10.20 -12.64
N ASN A 621 12.37 9.82 -12.23
CA ASN A 621 11.61 8.71 -12.78
C ASN A 621 10.25 9.23 -13.25
N LEU A 622 9.90 8.94 -14.51
CA LEU A 622 8.61 9.24 -15.10
C LEU A 622 7.96 7.92 -15.50
N SER A 623 6.69 7.75 -15.19
CA SER A 623 5.93 6.58 -15.62
C SER A 623 4.59 7.04 -16.19
N PHE A 624 4.31 6.66 -17.42
CA PHE A 624 3.03 6.84 -18.09
C PHE A 624 2.34 5.48 -18.11
N GLN A 625 1.07 5.43 -17.68
CA GLN A 625 0.35 4.17 -17.57
C GLN A 625 -1.09 4.29 -18.09
N LYS A 626 -1.59 3.18 -18.63
CA LYS A 626 -2.96 3.03 -19.08
C LYS A 626 -3.42 1.60 -18.82
N ASN A 627 -4.49 1.46 -18.06
CA ASN A 627 -5.19 0.18 -17.91
C ASN A 627 -6.49 0.17 -18.71
N LYS A 628 -7.03 -1.01 -18.96
CA LYS A 628 -8.32 -1.21 -19.64
C LYS A 628 -8.94 -2.52 -19.20
N LEU A 629 -10.19 -2.47 -18.75
CA LEU A 629 -11.02 -3.64 -18.54
C LEU A 629 -11.50 -4.14 -19.90
N LEU A 630 -11.12 -5.35 -20.31
CA LEU A 630 -11.40 -5.86 -21.66
C LEU A 630 -12.72 -6.61 -21.72
N SER A 631 -13.00 -7.47 -20.73
CA SER A 631 -14.20 -8.31 -20.69
C SER A 631 -14.49 -8.75 -19.25
N LEU A 632 -15.78 -8.87 -18.93
CA LEU A 632 -16.33 -9.59 -17.77
C LEU A 632 -17.36 -10.64 -18.22
N SER A 633 -17.25 -11.16 -19.42
CA SER A 633 -18.14 -12.16 -19.96
C SER A 633 -17.38 -13.31 -20.62
N GLY A 634 -17.96 -14.51 -20.61
CA GLY A 634 -17.39 -15.70 -21.19
C GLY A 634 -18.24 -16.93 -20.89
N ASN A 635 -17.69 -18.12 -21.14
CA ASN A 635 -18.40 -19.38 -20.92
C ASN A 635 -17.82 -20.11 -19.70
N TYR A 636 -18.72 -20.62 -18.87
CA TYR A 636 -18.41 -21.50 -17.74
C TYR A 636 -19.31 -22.75 -17.84
N ASN A 637 -18.69 -23.91 -18.07
CA ASN A 637 -19.40 -25.20 -18.18
C ASN A 637 -20.64 -25.17 -19.06
N GLY A 638 -20.54 -24.53 -20.26
CA GLY A 638 -21.64 -24.40 -21.22
C GLY A 638 -22.62 -23.25 -20.90
N MET A 639 -22.52 -22.59 -19.76
CA MET A 639 -23.31 -21.42 -19.41
C MET A 639 -22.58 -20.13 -19.83
N ASN A 640 -23.29 -19.24 -20.51
CA ASN A 640 -22.80 -17.90 -20.76
C ASN A 640 -22.91 -17.08 -19.49
N MET A 641 -21.76 -16.73 -18.95
CA MET A 641 -21.65 -15.87 -17.79
C MET A 641 -21.30 -14.44 -18.21
N SER A 642 -22.02 -13.46 -17.72
CA SER A 642 -21.70 -12.06 -17.96
C SER A 642 -22.02 -11.23 -16.71
N ALA A 643 -21.09 -10.37 -16.31
CA ALA A 643 -21.40 -9.30 -15.39
C ALA A 643 -21.92 -8.09 -16.16
N ALA A 644 -22.58 -7.17 -15.48
CA ALA A 644 -23.02 -5.91 -16.07
C ALA A 644 -21.83 -5.15 -16.67
N ASN A 645 -22.01 -4.59 -17.86
CA ASN A 645 -20.98 -3.79 -18.54
C ASN A 645 -20.64 -2.50 -17.77
N ILE A 646 -21.56 -2.04 -16.93
CA ILE A 646 -21.43 -0.86 -16.07
C ILE A 646 -21.83 -1.31 -14.65
N THR A 647 -20.93 -1.18 -13.70
CA THR A 647 -21.16 -1.55 -12.29
C THR A 647 -20.66 -0.45 -11.39
N ALA A 648 -21.51 0.05 -10.49
CA ALA A 648 -21.11 0.98 -9.45
C ALA A 648 -20.18 0.27 -8.45
N ILE A 649 -19.06 0.92 -8.11
CA ILE A 649 -18.08 0.40 -7.14
C ILE A 649 -17.80 1.36 -5.99
N GLY A 650 -18.17 2.63 -6.11
CA GLY A 650 -17.98 3.62 -5.06
C GLY A 650 -19.09 4.66 -5.00
N SER A 651 -19.50 4.96 -3.79
CA SER A 651 -20.54 5.93 -3.46
C SER A 651 -20.08 6.85 -2.33
N ILE A 652 -20.81 7.93 -2.13
CA ILE A 652 -20.66 8.80 -0.97
C ILE A 652 -21.92 8.77 -0.09
N ASP A 653 -21.73 8.94 1.21
CA ASP A 653 -22.82 8.93 2.19
C ASP A 653 -22.67 10.03 3.25
N GLY A 654 -23.67 10.20 4.12
CA GLY A 654 -23.67 11.15 5.23
C GLY A 654 -23.75 12.62 4.80
N ALA A 655 -23.65 13.54 5.76
CA ALA A 655 -23.64 14.99 5.56
C ALA A 655 -24.67 15.52 4.54
N GLY A 656 -25.87 14.91 4.55
CA GLY A 656 -27.00 15.36 3.74
C GLY A 656 -27.07 14.87 2.30
N GLN A 657 -26.23 13.89 1.88
CA GLN A 657 -26.43 13.28 0.57
C GLN A 657 -27.71 12.45 0.54
N ASN A 658 -28.36 12.41 -0.61
CA ASN A 658 -29.48 11.51 -0.88
C ASN A 658 -28.98 10.05 -0.88
N GLY A 659 -29.78 9.12 -0.42
CA GLY A 659 -29.43 7.70 -0.40
C GLY A 659 -29.62 6.99 -1.74
N GLY A 660 -29.27 5.70 -1.79
CA GLY A 660 -29.49 4.82 -2.94
C GLY A 660 -28.53 5.06 -4.11
N ASP A 661 -28.97 4.69 -5.31
CA ASP A 661 -28.18 4.75 -6.56
C ASP A 661 -27.75 6.17 -6.94
N ASN A 662 -28.46 7.18 -6.47
CA ASN A 662 -28.13 8.57 -6.68
C ASN A 662 -26.79 9.00 -6.09
N ASN A 663 -26.24 8.24 -5.13
CA ASN A 663 -24.96 8.53 -4.49
C ASN A 663 -23.76 7.84 -5.15
N HIS A 664 -23.99 7.03 -6.16
CA HIS A 664 -22.90 6.36 -6.87
C HIS A 664 -22.07 7.38 -7.66
N VAL A 665 -20.75 7.34 -7.54
CA VAL A 665 -19.82 8.25 -8.23
C VAL A 665 -18.75 7.53 -9.02
N LEU A 666 -18.34 6.34 -8.60
CA LEU A 666 -17.25 5.59 -9.19
C LEU A 666 -17.77 4.27 -9.78
N TYR A 667 -17.33 3.97 -11.00
CA TYR A 667 -17.82 2.82 -11.75
C TYR A 667 -16.70 2.01 -12.39
N GLN A 668 -17.01 0.75 -12.59
CA GLN A 668 -16.30 -0.20 -13.43
C GLN A 668 -17.06 -0.37 -14.74
N ILE A 669 -16.41 -0.02 -15.86
CA ILE A 669 -17.05 -0.03 -17.19
C ILE A 669 -16.17 -0.84 -18.14
N VAL A 670 -16.76 -1.87 -18.78
CA VAL A 670 -16.06 -2.67 -19.79
C VAL A 670 -15.61 -1.76 -20.95
N GLY A 671 -14.37 -1.89 -21.38
CA GLY A 671 -13.76 -1.05 -22.41
C GLY A 671 -13.12 0.23 -21.88
N GLN A 672 -13.25 0.55 -20.59
CA GLN A 672 -12.68 1.75 -19.93
C GLN A 672 -11.56 1.40 -18.94
N PRO A 673 -10.80 2.39 -18.48
CA PRO A 673 -9.91 2.23 -17.32
C PRO A 673 -10.68 1.82 -16.07
N LEU A 674 -10.00 1.17 -15.12
CA LEU A 674 -10.56 0.91 -13.80
C LEU A 674 -10.81 2.22 -13.04
N GLY A 675 -11.95 2.33 -12.36
CA GLY A 675 -12.30 3.47 -11.54
C GLY A 675 -12.57 4.74 -12.37
N VAL A 676 -13.59 4.71 -13.21
CA VAL A 676 -14.06 5.90 -13.92
C VAL A 676 -15.16 6.61 -13.15
N PHE A 677 -15.15 7.93 -13.18
CA PHE A 677 -16.23 8.74 -12.68
C PHE A 677 -17.33 8.82 -13.73
N TYR A 678 -18.48 8.24 -13.44
CA TYR A 678 -19.67 8.24 -14.30
C TYR A 678 -20.78 9.00 -13.60
N LEU A 679 -20.94 10.28 -13.95
CA LEU A 679 -21.68 11.28 -13.17
C LEU A 679 -22.63 12.08 -14.04
N PRO A 680 -23.73 12.60 -13.43
CA PRO A 680 -24.52 13.68 -14.04
C PRO A 680 -23.63 14.89 -14.32
N HIS A 681 -23.78 15.49 -15.50
CA HIS A 681 -23.02 16.66 -15.89
C HIS A 681 -23.71 17.95 -15.47
N CYS A 682 -23.03 18.73 -14.64
CA CYS A 682 -23.49 20.04 -14.22
C CYS A 682 -23.06 21.13 -15.21
N THR A 683 -24.01 21.72 -15.95
CA THR A 683 -23.76 22.79 -16.89
C THR A 683 -23.64 24.15 -16.22
N GLY A 684 -23.94 24.27 -14.92
CA GLY A 684 -23.86 25.49 -14.13
C GLY A 684 -24.81 25.47 -12.92
N LEU A 685 -24.90 26.59 -12.23
CA LEU A 685 -25.83 26.77 -11.12
C LEU A 685 -26.98 27.67 -11.56
N TYR A 686 -28.15 27.45 -11.00
CA TYR A 686 -29.29 28.38 -11.12
C TYR A 686 -29.87 28.68 -9.75
N LYS A 687 -30.53 29.82 -9.64
CA LYS A 687 -31.17 30.24 -8.42
C LYS A 687 -32.64 29.79 -8.45
N ASP A 688 -33.06 29.03 -7.43
CA ASP A 688 -34.43 28.59 -7.29
C ASP A 688 -35.36 29.73 -6.77
N GLU A 689 -36.65 29.44 -6.63
CA GLU A 689 -37.64 30.41 -6.16
C GLU A 689 -37.41 30.89 -4.71
N GLN A 690 -36.74 30.06 -3.90
CA GLN A 690 -36.33 30.34 -2.52
C GLN A 690 -35.02 31.15 -2.46
N GLY A 691 -34.40 31.41 -3.61
CA GLY A 691 -33.13 32.14 -3.68
C GLY A 691 -31.92 31.30 -3.36
N THR A 692 -32.03 29.96 -3.33
CA THR A 692 -30.91 29.04 -3.14
C THR A 692 -30.33 28.58 -4.48
N MET A 693 -29.07 28.19 -4.47
CA MET A 693 -28.36 27.69 -5.68
C MET A 693 -28.55 26.19 -5.82
N LYS A 694 -28.92 25.75 -7.03
CA LYS A 694 -29.13 24.36 -7.43
C LYS A 694 -28.26 24.04 -8.64
N TYR A 695 -27.95 22.72 -8.85
CA TYR A 695 -27.24 22.27 -10.07
C TYR A 695 -28.21 22.25 -11.26
N ARG A 696 -27.72 22.79 -12.40
CA ARG A 696 -28.37 22.61 -13.70
C ARG A 696 -27.71 21.39 -14.35
N ILE A 697 -28.40 20.27 -14.32
CA ILE A 697 -27.92 19.01 -14.89
C ILE A 697 -28.35 18.94 -16.36
N GLU A 698 -27.46 18.35 -17.20
CA GLU A 698 -27.75 18.08 -18.62
C GLU A 698 -28.68 16.85 -18.72
N ASP A 699 -29.78 17.02 -19.45
CA ASP A 699 -30.70 15.93 -19.86
C ASP A 699 -30.10 15.26 -21.11
N LEU A 700 -29.44 14.13 -20.92
CA LEU A 700 -28.65 13.46 -21.97
C LEU A 700 -29.53 12.73 -22.98
N ASP A 701 -30.67 12.19 -22.58
CA ASP A 701 -31.59 11.46 -23.45
C ASP A 701 -32.72 12.33 -24.00
N ASN A 702 -32.77 13.61 -23.59
CA ASN A 702 -33.75 14.61 -23.97
C ASN A 702 -35.20 14.18 -23.69
N ASN A 703 -35.44 13.45 -22.61
CA ASN A 703 -36.77 13.00 -22.20
C ASN A 703 -37.55 14.04 -21.36
N GLY A 704 -36.92 15.16 -21.00
CA GLY A 704 -37.45 16.26 -20.22
C GLY A 704 -37.45 16.04 -18.71
N THR A 705 -36.81 14.97 -18.23
CA THR A 705 -36.65 14.66 -16.79
C THR A 705 -35.21 14.33 -16.50
N ILE A 706 -34.68 14.78 -15.35
CA ILE A 706 -33.33 14.45 -14.93
C ILE A 706 -33.36 13.20 -14.05
N ASP A 707 -32.72 12.13 -14.52
CA ASP A 707 -32.54 10.89 -13.77
C ASP A 707 -31.11 10.79 -13.21
N PHE A 708 -31.00 10.75 -11.86
CA PHE A 708 -29.72 10.61 -11.15
C PHE A 708 -29.32 9.15 -10.92
N GLY A 709 -30.15 8.17 -11.29
CA GLY A 709 -29.90 6.74 -11.15
C GLY A 709 -28.77 6.23 -12.04
N ASP A 710 -28.38 4.96 -11.86
CA ASP A 710 -27.27 4.35 -12.59
C ASP A 710 -27.47 4.26 -14.12
N GLY A 711 -28.71 4.20 -14.57
CA GLY A 711 -29.09 4.20 -15.99
C GLY A 711 -29.53 5.57 -16.54
N GLY A 712 -29.43 6.63 -15.74
CA GLY A 712 -29.92 7.96 -16.05
C GLY A 712 -28.94 8.87 -16.78
N ASP A 713 -29.10 10.19 -16.58
CA ASP A 713 -28.35 11.25 -17.25
C ASP A 713 -26.90 11.36 -16.79
N ARG A 714 -26.11 10.32 -17.03
CA ARG A 714 -24.71 10.21 -16.59
C ARG A 714 -23.77 10.06 -17.77
N ARG A 715 -22.58 10.62 -17.64
CA ARG A 715 -21.48 10.43 -18.61
C ARG A 715 -20.14 10.22 -17.92
N ILE A 716 -19.14 9.70 -18.66
CA ILE A 716 -17.78 9.56 -18.17
C ILE A 716 -17.13 10.93 -18.06
N CYS A 717 -16.83 11.38 -16.83
CA CYS A 717 -16.28 12.69 -16.52
C CYS A 717 -14.78 12.66 -16.21
N GLY A 718 -14.20 11.45 -16.08
CA GLY A 718 -12.78 11.27 -15.79
C GLY A 718 -12.47 9.92 -15.17
N GLN A 719 -11.23 9.77 -14.69
CA GLN A 719 -10.75 8.54 -14.04
C GLN A 719 -10.00 8.87 -12.74
N ALA A 720 -10.07 7.97 -11.76
CA ALA A 720 -9.39 8.07 -10.49
C ALA A 720 -7.90 7.73 -10.59
N THR A 721 -7.51 6.86 -11.54
CA THR A 721 -6.12 6.41 -11.73
C THR A 721 -5.30 7.49 -12.45
N PRO A 722 -4.13 7.89 -11.92
CA PRO A 722 -3.21 8.78 -12.61
C PRO A 722 -2.73 8.22 -13.95
N LYS A 723 -2.62 9.10 -14.95
CA LYS A 723 -2.04 8.77 -16.27
C LYS A 723 -0.52 8.83 -16.27
N ALA A 724 0.04 9.68 -15.40
CA ALA A 724 1.49 9.81 -15.23
C ALA A 724 1.86 9.99 -13.76
N THR A 725 3.02 9.44 -13.38
CA THR A 725 3.65 9.64 -12.08
C THR A 725 5.09 10.10 -12.25
N LEU A 726 5.55 10.91 -11.30
CA LEU A 726 6.89 11.48 -11.23
C LEU A 726 7.51 11.15 -9.88
N GLY A 727 8.75 10.73 -9.87
CA GLY A 727 9.63 10.74 -8.70
C GLY A 727 10.93 11.44 -9.03
N SER A 728 11.46 12.23 -8.13
CA SER A 728 12.74 12.91 -8.32
C SER A 728 13.50 13.04 -7.02
N ASN A 729 14.81 12.83 -7.08
CA ASN A 729 15.72 13.04 -5.97
C ASN A 729 16.89 13.94 -6.40
N ILE A 730 17.17 14.95 -5.58
CA ILE A 730 18.32 15.85 -5.77
C ILE A 730 19.20 15.69 -4.55
N SER A 731 20.45 15.31 -4.72
CA SER A 731 21.47 15.24 -3.68
C SER A 731 22.66 16.13 -4.01
N LEU A 732 23.03 16.96 -3.06
CA LEU A 732 24.18 17.86 -3.16
C LEU A 732 25.10 17.62 -1.96
N ARG A 733 26.39 17.41 -2.22
CA ARG A 733 27.46 17.49 -1.22
C ARG A 733 28.35 18.69 -1.57
N TYR A 734 28.56 19.54 -0.58
CA TYR A 734 29.51 20.63 -0.64
C TYR A 734 30.46 20.54 0.55
N LYS A 735 31.69 20.06 0.31
CA LYS A 735 32.67 19.71 1.37
C LYS A 735 32.02 18.74 2.38
N ASP A 736 31.86 19.16 3.61
CA ASP A 736 31.29 18.39 4.70
C ASP A 736 29.76 18.56 4.82
N PHE A 737 29.16 19.51 4.10
CA PHE A 737 27.72 19.70 4.05
C PHE A 737 27.09 18.77 3.00
N TYR A 738 25.90 18.28 3.29
CA TYR A 738 25.08 17.57 2.32
C TYR A 738 23.62 18.02 2.38
N MET A 739 22.92 17.93 1.25
CA MET A 739 21.51 18.21 1.11
C MET A 739 20.86 17.07 0.33
N SER A 740 19.67 16.68 0.71
CA SER A 740 18.82 15.75 -0.07
C SER A 740 17.41 16.29 -0.13
N LEU A 741 16.85 16.35 -1.34
CA LEU A 741 15.47 16.73 -1.61
C LEU A 741 14.79 15.63 -2.41
N GLN A 742 13.67 15.13 -1.91
CA GLN A 742 12.82 14.15 -2.59
C GLN A 742 11.50 14.79 -3.00
N MET A 743 11.06 14.51 -4.22
CA MET A 743 9.78 14.94 -4.75
C MET A 743 9.05 13.75 -5.37
N ASN A 744 7.72 13.75 -5.27
CA ASN A 744 6.85 12.83 -6.00
C ASN A 744 5.63 13.57 -6.54
N GLY A 745 5.00 13.04 -7.58
CA GLY A 745 3.82 13.64 -8.18
C GLY A 745 2.99 12.64 -8.95
N ALA A 746 1.69 12.95 -9.09
CA ALA A 746 0.76 12.21 -9.92
C ALA A 746 -0.10 13.17 -10.74
N PHE A 747 -0.38 12.81 -12.00
CA PHE A 747 -0.99 13.72 -12.97
C PHE A 747 -2.03 13.00 -13.85
N GLY A 748 -3.01 13.77 -14.33
CA GLY A 748 -3.99 13.32 -15.30
C GLY A 748 -5.11 12.47 -14.69
N HIS A 749 -5.39 12.62 -13.41
CA HIS A 749 -6.51 11.98 -12.71
C HIS A 749 -7.45 13.00 -12.09
N LYS A 750 -8.58 12.52 -11.66
CA LYS A 750 -9.61 13.30 -10.98
C LYS A 750 -9.84 12.77 -9.57
N ILE A 751 -10.35 13.65 -8.71
CA ILE A 751 -10.81 13.36 -7.35
C ILE A 751 -12.23 13.86 -7.23
N PHE A 752 -13.14 13.02 -6.75
CA PHE A 752 -14.46 13.47 -6.34
C PHE A 752 -14.38 14.05 -4.92
N ASN A 753 -14.60 15.35 -4.80
CA ASN A 753 -14.49 16.08 -3.54
C ASN A 753 -15.80 16.01 -2.74
N GLY A 754 -16.05 14.85 -2.11
CA GLY A 754 -17.21 14.66 -1.23
C GLY A 754 -17.14 15.51 0.03
N THR A 755 -15.94 15.92 0.46
CA THR A 755 -15.73 16.89 1.54
C THR A 755 -16.32 18.25 1.17
N ALA A 756 -16.07 18.74 -0.04
CA ALA A 756 -16.64 19.99 -0.51
C ALA A 756 -18.16 19.89 -0.74
N LEU A 757 -18.65 18.78 -1.30
CA LEU A 757 -20.09 18.52 -1.43
C LEU A 757 -20.79 18.58 -0.06
N ALA A 758 -20.16 18.00 0.99
CA ALA A 758 -20.75 17.96 2.33
C ALA A 758 -20.71 19.32 3.05
N TYR A 759 -19.55 20.00 3.01
CA TYR A 759 -19.29 21.16 3.89
C TYR A 759 -19.31 22.51 3.18
N ASN A 760 -19.27 22.56 1.84
CA ASN A 760 -19.57 23.76 1.05
C ASN A 760 -21.04 23.82 0.60
N ASN A 761 -21.91 23.07 1.25
CA ASN A 761 -23.32 22.91 0.96
C ASN A 761 -24.14 23.29 2.21
N MET A 762 -25.17 24.11 2.02
CA MET A 762 -26.01 24.64 3.11
C MET A 762 -27.17 23.72 3.48
N SER A 763 -27.38 22.60 2.77
CA SER A 763 -28.53 21.70 2.97
C SER A 763 -28.64 21.13 4.39
N SER A 764 -27.52 20.92 5.05
CA SER A 764 -27.46 20.37 6.40
C SER A 764 -27.25 21.41 7.51
N PHE A 765 -27.07 22.68 7.14
CA PHE A 765 -26.93 23.77 8.10
C PHE A 765 -28.31 24.13 8.69
N PRO A 766 -28.44 24.33 10.01
CA PRO A 766 -27.43 24.45 11.07
C PRO A 766 -27.19 23.14 11.84
N ILE A 767 -27.75 22.01 11.44
CA ILE A 767 -27.51 20.72 12.12
C ILE A 767 -26.04 20.36 12.09
N TYR A 768 -25.40 20.60 10.93
CA TYR A 768 -23.95 20.44 10.74
C TYR A 768 -23.29 21.80 10.59
N ASN A 769 -22.07 21.94 11.13
CA ASN A 769 -21.23 23.08 10.81
C ASN A 769 -20.78 22.99 9.34
N VAL A 770 -20.50 24.11 8.71
CA VAL A 770 -20.10 24.22 7.30
C VAL A 770 -18.80 25.01 7.15
N MET A 771 -18.17 24.90 5.97
CA MET A 771 -16.99 25.71 5.64
C MET A 771 -17.37 27.19 5.46
N LYS A 772 -16.43 28.11 5.74
CA LYS A 772 -16.62 29.55 5.66
C LYS A 772 -17.15 30.05 4.31
N GLY A 773 -16.78 29.39 3.21
CA GLY A 773 -17.27 29.73 1.88
C GLY A 773 -18.69 29.26 1.52
N ALA A 774 -19.29 28.36 2.34
CA ALA A 774 -20.58 27.77 2.04
C ALA A 774 -21.76 28.81 2.08
N PRO A 775 -21.82 29.70 3.07
CA PRO A 775 -22.92 30.69 3.14
C PRO A 775 -22.97 31.69 1.97
N GLU A 776 -21.86 31.96 1.32
CA GLU A 776 -21.76 32.84 0.16
C GLU A 776 -22.15 32.13 -1.12
N ARG A 777 -21.78 30.89 -1.29
CA ARG A 777 -22.18 30.04 -2.41
C ARG A 777 -23.67 29.69 -2.35
N ASN A 778 -24.22 29.55 -1.17
CA ASN A 778 -25.59 29.21 -0.87
C ASN A 778 -26.14 28.01 -1.66
N ILE A 779 -25.30 26.99 -1.90
CA ILE A 779 -25.73 25.78 -2.58
C ILE A 779 -26.57 24.97 -1.60
N VAL A 780 -27.79 24.62 -1.99
CA VAL A 780 -28.72 23.77 -1.24
C VAL A 780 -29.17 22.63 -2.16
N ASP A 781 -28.21 21.80 -2.56
CA ASP A 781 -28.45 20.68 -3.46
C ASP A 781 -27.50 19.53 -3.09
N GLN A 782 -28.08 18.37 -2.74
CA GLN A 782 -27.34 17.21 -2.23
C GLN A 782 -27.07 16.15 -3.30
N ASN A 783 -27.53 16.39 -4.54
CA ASN A 783 -27.30 15.44 -5.64
C ASN A 783 -25.81 15.41 -6.02
N VAL A 784 -25.33 14.24 -6.35
CA VAL A 784 -23.99 14.09 -6.89
C VAL A 784 -23.95 14.56 -8.33
N SER A 785 -22.88 15.26 -8.70
CA SER A 785 -22.61 15.68 -10.07
C SER A 785 -21.12 15.94 -10.28
N ASP A 786 -20.68 16.12 -11.49
CA ASP A 786 -19.28 16.46 -11.80
C ASP A 786 -18.88 17.88 -11.38
N TYR A 787 -19.79 18.69 -10.80
CA TYR A 787 -19.48 19.98 -10.19
C TYR A 787 -18.40 19.88 -9.10
N TRP A 788 -18.38 18.76 -8.35
CA TRP A 788 -17.42 18.49 -7.29
C TRP A 788 -16.26 17.58 -7.74
N LEU A 789 -16.14 17.34 -9.06
CA LEU A 789 -15.06 16.51 -9.62
C LEU A 789 -13.86 17.41 -9.99
N GLU A 790 -12.84 17.42 -9.14
CA GLU A 790 -11.67 18.27 -9.28
C GLU A 790 -10.48 17.56 -9.95
N ARG A 791 -9.46 18.32 -10.38
CA ARG A 791 -8.18 17.77 -10.80
C ARG A 791 -7.43 17.27 -9.58
N GLY A 792 -6.95 16.01 -9.64
CA GLY A 792 -6.14 15.40 -8.61
C GLY A 792 -4.63 15.64 -8.77
N ASP A 793 -4.21 16.40 -9.77
CA ASP A 793 -2.80 16.63 -10.11
C ASP A 793 -2.05 17.26 -8.94
N TYR A 794 -0.86 16.73 -8.63
CA TYR A 794 0.00 17.28 -7.59
C TYR A 794 1.49 17.05 -7.84
N LEU A 795 2.31 17.91 -7.24
CA LEU A 795 3.74 17.73 -7.00
C LEU A 795 3.99 17.93 -5.51
N ASN A 796 4.44 16.88 -4.83
CA ASN A 796 4.75 16.87 -3.41
C ASN A 796 6.26 16.90 -3.18
N PHE A 797 6.72 17.81 -2.31
CA PHE A 797 8.07 17.86 -1.76
C PHE A 797 8.09 17.00 -0.49
N GLU A 798 8.46 15.74 -0.66
CA GLU A 798 8.34 14.69 0.35
C GLU A 798 9.20 14.97 1.58
N TYR A 799 10.49 15.27 1.34
CA TYR A 799 11.39 15.72 2.40
C TYR A 799 12.53 16.59 1.84
N LEU A 800 13.03 17.46 2.74
CA LEU A 800 14.30 18.16 2.59
C LEU A 800 15.15 17.85 3.82
N THR A 801 16.36 17.33 3.60
CA THR A 801 17.35 17.08 4.65
C THR A 801 18.61 17.89 4.33
N ILE A 802 19.13 18.60 5.33
CA ILE A 802 20.42 19.28 5.31
C ILE A 802 21.23 18.73 6.47
N GLY A 803 22.48 18.33 6.19
CA GLY A 803 23.33 17.78 7.24
C GLY A 803 24.80 18.17 7.08
N TYR A 804 25.54 17.89 8.15
CA TYR A 804 26.95 18.20 8.25
C TYR A 804 27.73 17.00 8.78
N ASN A 805 28.78 16.59 8.07
CA ASN A 805 29.73 15.59 8.54
C ASN A 805 30.76 16.30 9.41
N VAL A 806 30.67 16.12 10.71
CA VAL A 806 31.57 16.79 11.67
C VAL A 806 32.98 16.20 11.53
N PRO A 807 34.02 17.00 11.23
CA PRO A 807 35.38 16.50 11.18
C PRO A 807 35.81 16.04 12.59
N VAL A 808 35.98 14.75 12.79
CA VAL A 808 36.35 14.18 14.09
C VAL A 808 37.80 13.75 14.07
N LYS A 809 38.57 14.19 15.07
CA LYS A 809 39.94 13.75 15.35
C LYS A 809 39.91 12.89 16.62
N SER A 810 39.46 11.63 16.51
CA SER A 810 39.35 10.71 17.65
C SER A 810 39.77 9.29 17.21
N ASN A 811 40.36 8.56 18.13
CA ASN A 811 40.68 7.14 17.93
C ASN A 811 39.46 6.23 18.22
N ILE A 812 38.40 6.79 18.79
CA ILE A 812 37.19 6.06 19.21
C ILE A 812 36.04 6.32 18.20
N VAL A 813 35.79 7.61 17.89
CA VAL A 813 34.72 8.00 16.99
C VAL A 813 35.27 8.12 15.58
N ARG A 814 34.82 7.28 14.65
CA ARG A 814 35.24 7.28 13.24
C ARG A 814 34.51 8.30 12.39
N SER A 815 33.22 8.47 12.65
CA SER A 815 32.40 9.47 11.96
C SER A 815 31.28 9.98 12.87
N LEU A 816 30.97 11.26 12.72
CA LEU A 816 29.84 11.93 13.37
C LEU A 816 29.13 12.77 12.30
N ARG A 817 27.83 12.56 12.18
CA ARG A 817 26.97 13.31 11.27
C ARG A 817 25.80 13.89 12.05
N VAL A 818 25.45 15.13 11.75
CA VAL A 818 24.27 15.82 12.29
C VAL A 818 23.41 16.28 11.12
N SER A 819 22.10 16.16 11.22
CA SER A 819 21.16 16.59 10.17
C SER A 819 19.93 17.26 10.76
N CYS A 820 19.33 18.15 9.96
CA CYS A 820 18.00 18.69 10.15
C CYS A 820 17.15 18.32 8.95
N SER A 821 15.90 17.87 9.18
CA SER A 821 15.02 17.45 8.12
C SER A 821 13.61 17.98 8.31
N VAL A 822 12.94 18.22 7.20
CA VAL A 822 11.51 18.51 7.17
C VAL A 822 10.85 17.50 6.24
N ASN A 823 9.92 16.70 6.74
CA ASN A 823 9.10 15.78 5.95
C ASN A 823 7.75 16.44 5.63
N ASN A 824 7.15 16.10 4.47
CA ASN A 824 5.94 16.74 3.93
C ASN A 824 6.10 18.28 3.84
N LEU A 825 7.18 18.72 3.20
CA LEU A 825 7.58 20.13 3.16
C LEU A 825 6.51 21.00 2.51
N ALA A 826 6.00 20.60 1.33
CA ALA A 826 4.96 21.32 0.60
C ALA A 826 4.32 20.43 -0.47
N THR A 827 3.06 20.72 -0.82
CA THR A 827 2.37 20.10 -1.95
C THR A 827 1.82 21.20 -2.86
N ILE A 828 2.22 21.18 -4.14
CA ILE A 828 1.67 22.06 -5.17
C ILE A 828 0.51 21.32 -5.84
N THR A 829 -0.70 21.85 -5.74
CA THR A 829 -1.90 21.26 -6.32
C THR A 829 -2.99 22.32 -6.50
N SER A 830 -3.90 22.10 -7.46
CA SER A 830 -5.14 22.84 -7.61
C SER A 830 -6.32 22.23 -6.84
N TYR A 831 -6.11 21.06 -6.21
CA TYR A 831 -7.15 20.38 -5.44
C TYR A 831 -7.51 21.18 -4.18
N SER A 832 -8.79 21.40 -3.95
CA SER A 832 -9.27 22.27 -2.87
C SER A 832 -9.37 21.57 -1.50
N GLY A 833 -9.47 20.22 -1.46
CA GLY A 833 -9.57 19.41 -0.24
C GLY A 833 -8.28 19.38 0.59
N LEU A 834 -8.25 18.56 1.63
CA LEU A 834 -7.12 18.48 2.58
C LEU A 834 -5.82 18.00 1.91
N THR A 835 -5.91 16.96 1.09
CA THR A 835 -4.78 16.39 0.35
C THR A 835 -5.25 15.75 -0.96
N PRO A 836 -4.50 15.88 -2.06
CA PRO A 836 -4.76 15.12 -3.29
C PRO A 836 -4.18 13.69 -3.22
N MET A 837 -3.40 13.37 -2.20
CA MET A 837 -2.77 12.05 -2.01
C MET A 837 -3.76 11.08 -1.36
N ILE A 838 -4.81 10.71 -2.09
CA ILE A 838 -5.81 9.73 -1.69
C ILE A 838 -5.63 8.42 -2.46
N ASN A 839 -6.40 7.39 -2.09
CA ASN A 839 -6.39 6.13 -2.83
C ASN A 839 -6.77 6.32 -4.30
N SER A 840 -5.85 6.04 -5.21
CA SER A 840 -6.04 6.15 -6.66
C SER A 840 -5.75 4.85 -7.41
N TYR A 841 -5.41 3.77 -6.72
CA TYR A 841 -4.95 2.51 -7.33
C TYR A 841 -5.67 1.27 -6.82
N VAL A 842 -6.15 1.28 -5.58
CA VAL A 842 -6.88 0.15 -5.01
C VAL A 842 -8.34 0.24 -5.44
N VAL A 843 -8.79 -0.72 -6.22
CA VAL A 843 -10.19 -0.80 -6.68
C VAL A 843 -11.08 -1.17 -5.50
N ASN A 844 -11.68 -0.17 -4.89
CA ASN A 844 -12.64 -0.30 -3.81
C ASN A 844 -13.58 0.92 -3.81
N SER A 845 -14.51 0.96 -2.87
CA SER A 845 -15.50 2.04 -2.74
C SER A 845 -14.92 3.43 -2.42
N SER A 846 -13.64 3.54 -2.06
CA SER A 846 -12.97 4.81 -1.74
C SER A 846 -12.03 5.30 -2.83
N MET A 847 -11.86 4.57 -3.93
CA MET A 847 -10.91 4.92 -4.99
C MET A 847 -11.25 6.27 -5.63
N GLY A 848 -10.32 7.24 -5.54
CA GLY A 848 -10.50 8.59 -6.10
C GLY A 848 -11.55 9.44 -5.38
N ILE A 849 -12.04 9.03 -4.21
CA ILE A 849 -13.08 9.73 -3.47
C ILE A 849 -12.49 10.33 -2.19
N ASP A 850 -12.60 11.64 -2.03
CA ASP A 850 -12.42 12.33 -0.76
C ASP A 850 -13.79 12.35 -0.03
N ASP A 851 -13.97 11.45 0.92
CA ASP A 851 -15.27 11.13 1.50
C ASP A 851 -15.60 11.94 2.77
N LYS A 852 -15.05 13.15 2.93
CA LYS A 852 -15.26 14.02 4.09
C LYS A 852 -14.66 13.56 5.43
N ARG A 853 -14.13 12.37 5.48
CA ARG A 853 -13.51 11.75 6.66
C ARG A 853 -11.99 11.68 6.55
N CYS A 854 -11.44 12.41 5.57
CA CYS A 854 -10.01 12.44 5.34
C CYS A 854 -9.25 13.00 6.54
N TYR A 855 -8.22 12.32 6.85
CA TYR A 855 -7.30 12.66 7.92
C TYR A 855 -6.43 13.87 7.50
N PRO A 856 -6.17 14.86 8.32
CA PRO A 856 -5.33 16.00 7.97
C PRO A 856 -3.86 15.61 7.81
N THR A 857 -3.19 16.14 6.81
CA THR A 857 -1.74 15.95 6.63
C THR A 857 -0.97 16.69 7.71
N TYR A 858 0.21 16.17 8.06
CA TYR A 858 1.12 16.80 9.02
C TYR A 858 2.51 17.00 8.42
N ARG A 859 3.26 17.89 9.01
CA ARG A 859 4.67 18.18 8.68
C ARG A 859 5.53 17.80 9.87
N THR A 860 6.64 17.08 9.63
CA THR A 860 7.57 16.65 10.67
C THR A 860 8.85 17.43 10.54
N TYR A 861 9.27 18.08 11.62
CA TYR A 861 10.56 18.76 11.77
C TYR A 861 11.45 17.91 12.65
N SER A 862 12.62 17.51 12.18
CA SER A 862 13.47 16.57 12.91
C SER A 862 14.95 16.93 12.90
N ILE A 863 15.63 16.46 13.95
CA ILE A 863 17.08 16.49 14.08
C ILE A 863 17.57 15.05 14.16
N GLY A 864 18.61 14.74 13.38
CA GLY A 864 19.25 13.43 13.35
C GLY A 864 20.72 13.49 13.75
N VAL A 865 21.17 12.46 14.45
CA VAL A 865 22.58 12.26 14.80
C VAL A 865 22.96 10.81 14.43
N SER A 866 24.08 10.64 13.71
CA SER A 866 24.65 9.35 13.40
C SER A 866 26.11 9.29 13.79
N VAL A 867 26.49 8.27 14.56
CA VAL A 867 27.85 8.08 15.08
C VAL A 867 28.33 6.69 14.72
N GLN A 868 29.57 6.58 14.26
CA GLN A 868 30.28 5.30 14.07
C GLN A 868 31.53 5.28 14.96
N PHE A 869 31.73 4.17 15.63
CA PHE A 869 32.87 3.93 16.53
C PHE A 869 33.84 2.89 15.94
#